data_c02dc5997eaff4b4dceba9c7ba4da1b6
#
_entry.id   c02dc5997eaff4b4dceba9c7ba4da1b6
#
_cell.length_a   1.000
_cell.length_b   1.000
_cell.length_c   1.000
_cell.angle_alpha   90.00
_cell.angle_beta   90.00
_cell.angle_gamma   90.00
#
_symmetry.space_group_name_H-M   'P 1'
#
loop_
_entity.id
_entity.type
_entity.pdbx_description
1 polymer ?
#
loop_
_entity_poly.entity_id
_entity_poly.type
_entity_poly.pdbx_seq_one_letter_code
_entity_poly.pdbx_strand_id
1 'polypeptide(L)'
;MQIIPLESTGAPDGAGNAEADFPLGIDNFNYRDLYEPERLRQLAETFYAQVRRDDAGLHADLMAYLDARGANLKGTKAESELLIAAAPHLSRFIARLFAVERERAEHMRRIKSQDAIFQFKNFIMRRALKRVPPEQALAVDLDARHDALTILRRAVFADTLETDDELGTARLTVRLLGWEERLRRARDINEPDADEELREIREARERMRGTEAAAALKKFENEAIGDDAPDEDASFVKCALSLIETWAAAHSTQAKAKARVRSWVSFRVPHSLNYEHLVQIERYDASLPERMRGLDQNLRRRDGFRLTDARASRREVLDEVNYCLYCHERDKDSCSKGLHERDGSLKRNPLGIVLEGCPLDEKISEMHVLQRDGDSLGALALVMIDNPMCPGTGHRICNDCMKSCIFQKQEPVNIPQAETGVLTDVLGLPYGFEIYALLTRWNPLNAKRPYALPYNGRNVLVVGLGPAGYTLAHYLLNEGFGVVGIDGLKIEPLHAALTGNGGRALPRAVADVSEIEAALDERVLAGFGGVSEYGITVRWDKNFLTLIHLALARRARFRFYGGVRFGGTIEIEDAWELGFDHIAIATGAGRPTIVPIKNNLARGIRKASDFLMALQLTGAFKRDALANLQVRLPALVIGGGLTAIDTATELFAYYPVQVEKMLAR
;
A
#
# COMPACT_ATOMS: atom_id res chain seq x y z
N MET A 1 14.57 40.47 -2.36
CA MET A 1 13.69 39.47 -1.70
C MET A 1 14.19 39.33 -0.27
N GLN A 2 13.47 39.81 0.73
CA GLN A 2 13.90 39.60 2.12
C GLN A 2 13.58 38.12 2.48
N ILE A 3 14.58 37.27 2.55
CA ILE A 3 14.46 35.97 3.19
C ILE A 3 14.31 36.26 4.68
N ILE A 4 13.14 36.00 5.24
CA ILE A 4 12.84 36.22 6.65
C ILE A 4 13.76 35.32 7.47
N PRO A 5 14.61 35.85 8.35
CA PRO A 5 15.52 35.05 9.17
C PRO A 5 14.73 34.02 9.99
N LEU A 6 15.22 32.79 10.09
CA LEU A 6 14.61 31.72 10.91
C LEU A 6 14.61 32.07 12.42
N GLU A 7 15.45 33.03 12.84
CA GLU A 7 15.56 33.49 14.22
C GLU A 7 14.32 34.28 14.71
N SER A 8 13.52 34.84 13.83
CA SER A 8 12.36 35.68 14.20
C SER A 8 11.09 34.88 14.54
N THR A 9 11.14 33.56 14.53
CA THR A 9 10.02 32.73 14.95
C THR A 9 10.18 32.37 16.43
N GLY A 10 9.84 33.31 17.32
CA GLY A 10 9.46 33.00 18.70
C GLY A 10 8.37 31.89 18.72
N ALA A 11 8.18 31.26 19.85
CA ALA A 11 7.04 30.37 20.06
C ALA A 11 5.78 31.00 19.44
N PRO A 12 4.88 30.22 18.80
CA PRO A 12 3.70 30.75 18.15
C PRO A 12 3.00 31.71 19.11
N ASP A 13 2.84 32.98 18.68
CA ASP A 13 2.14 33.99 19.48
C ASP A 13 0.81 33.39 19.93
N GLY A 14 0.54 33.42 21.23
CA GLY A 14 -0.58 32.78 21.90
C GLY A 14 -1.99 33.26 21.52
N ALA A 15 -2.12 33.98 20.39
CA ALA A 15 -3.37 34.55 19.87
C ALA A 15 -3.93 33.78 18.64
N GLY A 16 -3.36 32.62 18.24
CA GLY A 16 -3.88 31.81 17.12
C GLY A 16 -5.00 30.91 17.59
N ASN A 17 -6.19 31.09 17.09
CA ASN A 17 -7.43 30.32 17.14
C ASN A 17 -7.50 29.26 18.26
N ALA A 18 -8.11 29.62 19.39
CA ALA A 18 -8.45 28.69 20.47
C ALA A 18 -9.35 27.52 19.99
N GLU A 19 -10.07 27.70 18.89
CA GLU A 19 -10.91 26.67 18.26
C GLU A 19 -10.10 25.58 17.53
N ALA A 20 -8.83 25.81 17.19
CA ALA A 20 -8.00 24.81 16.51
C ALA A 20 -7.30 23.84 17.47
N ASP A 21 -7.20 24.19 18.76
CA ASP A 21 -6.56 23.37 19.79
C ASP A 21 -7.63 22.59 20.58
N PHE A 22 -7.51 21.29 20.61
CA PHE A 22 -8.44 20.40 21.31
C PHE A 22 -7.69 19.37 22.16
N PRO A 23 -8.30 18.89 23.25
CA PRO A 23 -7.71 17.85 24.07
C PRO A 23 -7.63 16.52 23.32
N LEU A 24 -6.51 15.85 23.46
CA LEU A 24 -6.31 14.50 22.94
C LEU A 24 -6.77 13.45 23.97
N GLY A 25 -6.95 12.20 23.53
CA GLY A 25 -7.39 11.10 24.40
C GLY A 25 -6.34 10.58 25.41
N ILE A 26 -5.24 11.29 25.56
CA ILE A 26 -4.21 11.08 26.59
C ILE A 26 -4.18 12.30 27.49
N ASP A 27 -4.29 12.10 28.81
CA ASP A 27 -4.33 13.19 29.79
C ASP A 27 -3.13 14.15 29.65
N ASN A 28 -3.39 15.43 29.81
CA ASN A 28 -2.42 16.51 29.71
C ASN A 28 -1.79 16.74 28.33
N PHE A 29 -2.39 16.18 27.26
CA PHE A 29 -1.98 16.47 25.89
C PHE A 29 -3.11 17.06 25.07
N ASN A 30 -2.79 18.16 24.37
CA ASN A 30 -3.63 18.82 23.37
C ASN A 30 -3.02 18.68 21.97
N TYR A 31 -3.79 18.95 20.94
CA TYR A 31 -3.34 18.87 19.55
C TYR A 31 -2.09 19.71 19.27
N ARG A 32 -1.97 20.88 19.90
CA ARG A 32 -0.79 21.75 19.84
C ARG A 32 0.50 21.04 20.26
N ASP A 33 0.42 20.22 21.29
CA ASP A 33 1.57 19.52 21.87
C ASP A 33 2.27 18.58 20.86
N LEU A 34 1.53 18.14 19.84
CA LEU A 34 2.08 17.29 18.77
C LEU A 34 3.08 18.02 17.87
N TYR A 35 3.20 19.36 18.00
CA TYR A 35 4.13 20.19 17.23
C TYR A 35 5.34 20.66 18.05
N GLU A 36 5.37 20.36 19.35
CA GLU A 36 6.41 20.79 20.29
C GLU A 36 7.37 19.64 20.60
N PRO A 37 8.69 19.75 20.26
CA PRO A 37 9.64 18.64 20.44
C PRO A 37 9.71 18.09 21.87
N GLU A 38 9.68 18.97 22.87
CA GLU A 38 9.70 18.57 24.28
C GLU A 38 8.43 17.79 24.68
N ARG A 39 7.28 18.19 24.15
CA ARG A 39 6.00 17.50 24.35
C ARG A 39 6.00 16.13 23.65
N LEU A 40 6.62 16.03 22.47
CA LEU A 40 6.79 14.73 21.79
C LEU A 40 7.68 13.78 22.60
N ARG A 41 8.73 14.28 23.27
CA ARG A 41 9.54 13.50 24.20
C ARG A 41 8.69 12.96 25.36
N GLN A 42 7.90 13.82 26.01
CA GLN A 42 7.00 13.46 27.11
C GLN A 42 5.92 12.46 26.65
N LEU A 43 5.42 12.59 25.42
CA LEU A 43 4.47 11.64 24.83
C LEU A 43 5.11 10.24 24.65
N ALA A 44 6.38 10.18 24.24
CA ALA A 44 7.12 8.91 24.16
C ALA A 44 7.33 8.28 25.55
N GLU A 45 7.69 9.09 26.55
CA GLU A 45 7.82 8.62 27.95
C GLU A 45 6.49 8.07 28.49
N THR A 46 5.37 8.74 28.16
CA THR A 46 4.03 8.30 28.52
C THR A 46 3.69 6.95 27.86
N PHE A 47 4.06 6.78 26.59
CA PHE A 47 3.92 5.50 25.89
C PHE A 47 4.75 4.39 26.57
N TYR A 48 6.03 4.63 26.86
CA TYR A 48 6.88 3.62 27.53
C TYR A 48 6.36 3.26 28.92
N ALA A 49 5.89 4.24 29.69
CA ALA A 49 5.25 4.00 30.98
C ALA A 49 3.98 3.14 30.87
N GLN A 50 3.22 3.29 29.78
CA GLN A 50 2.10 2.41 29.51
C GLN A 50 2.54 0.99 29.16
N VAL A 51 3.51 0.81 28.25
CA VAL A 51 4.04 -0.51 27.92
C VAL A 51 4.53 -1.22 29.17
N ARG A 52 5.22 -0.51 30.07
CA ARG A 52 5.68 -1.06 31.36
C ARG A 52 4.54 -1.57 32.23
N ARG A 53 3.38 -0.91 32.22
CA ARG A 53 2.20 -1.35 32.99
C ARG A 53 1.54 -2.56 32.37
N ASP A 54 1.50 -2.59 31.04
CA ASP A 54 0.82 -3.64 30.28
C ASP A 54 1.68 -4.92 30.19
N ASP A 55 3.00 -4.75 29.97
CA ASP A 55 3.98 -5.83 29.85
C ASP A 55 5.38 -5.31 30.28
N ALA A 56 5.79 -5.65 31.48
CA ALA A 56 7.07 -5.22 32.03
C ALA A 56 8.28 -5.88 31.34
N GLY A 57 8.11 -7.10 30.83
CA GLY A 57 9.16 -7.81 30.08
C GLY A 57 9.42 -7.15 28.72
N LEU A 58 8.37 -6.95 27.95
CA LEU A 58 8.45 -6.25 26.68
C LEU A 58 9.02 -4.83 26.84
N HIS A 59 8.62 -4.12 27.91
CA HIS A 59 9.18 -2.80 28.21
C HIS A 59 10.69 -2.86 28.43
N ALA A 60 11.19 -3.82 29.20
CA ALA A 60 12.63 -3.96 29.47
C ALA A 60 13.42 -4.24 28.18
N ASP A 61 12.91 -5.12 27.32
CA ASP A 61 13.53 -5.46 26.04
C ASP A 61 13.50 -4.26 25.07
N LEU A 62 12.39 -3.54 25.02
CA LEU A 62 12.25 -2.33 24.19
C LEU A 62 13.21 -1.23 24.65
N MET A 63 13.32 -0.97 25.96
CA MET A 63 14.25 0.04 26.46
C MET A 63 15.70 -0.34 26.16
N ALA A 64 16.09 -1.61 26.36
CA ALA A 64 17.42 -2.09 26.00
C ALA A 64 17.73 -1.94 24.50
N TYR A 65 16.74 -2.18 23.65
CA TYR A 65 16.85 -1.98 22.18
C TYR A 65 17.05 -0.50 21.84
N LEU A 66 16.27 0.39 22.44
CA LEU A 66 16.35 1.83 22.18
C LEU A 66 17.67 2.43 22.70
N ASP A 67 18.11 2.07 23.90
CA ASP A 67 19.37 2.53 24.51
C ASP A 67 20.59 2.12 23.68
N ALA A 68 20.54 0.90 23.14
CA ALA A 68 21.58 0.38 22.25
C ALA A 68 21.43 0.85 20.78
N ARG A 69 20.43 1.66 20.46
CA ARG A 69 20.08 2.07 19.09
C ARG A 69 19.97 0.89 18.12
N GLY A 70 19.41 -0.23 18.61
CA GLY A 70 19.24 -1.46 17.83
C GLY A 70 20.48 -2.39 17.82
N ALA A 71 21.63 -1.97 18.32
CA ALA A 71 22.88 -2.73 18.20
C ALA A 71 22.98 -3.93 19.17
N ASN A 72 22.09 -4.06 20.16
CA ASN A 72 22.11 -5.14 21.15
C ASN A 72 21.48 -6.45 20.65
N LEU A 73 20.68 -6.40 19.58
CA LEU A 73 20.03 -7.57 19.03
C LEU A 73 20.88 -8.20 17.93
N LYS A 74 21.04 -9.52 18.00
CA LYS A 74 21.77 -10.30 16.99
C LYS A 74 20.77 -11.00 16.07
N GLY A 75 20.87 -10.70 14.77
CA GLY A 75 20.00 -11.25 13.75
C GLY A 75 18.69 -10.46 13.57
N THR A 76 18.10 -10.58 12.41
CA THR A 76 16.87 -9.88 12.04
C THR A 76 15.66 -10.37 12.81
N LYS A 77 15.60 -11.67 13.12
CA LYS A 77 14.46 -12.30 13.80
C LYS A 77 14.18 -11.70 15.19
N ALA A 78 15.22 -11.50 16.01
CA ALA A 78 15.04 -10.96 17.36
C ALA A 78 14.50 -9.51 17.33
N GLU A 79 14.99 -8.68 16.41
CA GLU A 79 14.48 -7.33 16.19
C GLU A 79 13.01 -7.37 15.71
N SER A 80 12.72 -8.25 14.77
CA SER A 80 11.37 -8.43 14.20
C SER A 80 10.36 -8.85 15.28
N GLU A 81 10.70 -9.85 16.08
CA GLU A 81 9.83 -10.34 17.18
C GLU A 81 9.55 -9.24 18.21
N LEU A 82 10.56 -8.46 18.58
CA LEU A 82 10.40 -7.33 19.50
C LEU A 82 9.47 -6.25 18.90
N LEU A 83 9.71 -5.85 17.66
CA LEU A 83 8.92 -4.80 17.01
C LEU A 83 7.49 -5.24 16.74
N ILE A 84 7.26 -6.50 16.32
CA ILE A 84 5.93 -7.08 16.15
C ILE A 84 5.17 -7.12 17.47
N ALA A 85 5.83 -7.43 18.58
CA ALA A 85 5.22 -7.42 19.91
C ALA A 85 4.90 -6.00 20.40
N ALA A 86 5.76 -5.02 20.13
CA ALA A 86 5.61 -3.64 20.59
C ALA A 86 4.61 -2.81 19.76
N ALA A 87 4.50 -3.06 18.45
CA ALA A 87 3.67 -2.28 17.54
C ALA A 87 2.17 -2.27 17.92
N PRO A 88 1.53 -3.36 18.39
CA PRO A 88 0.16 -3.33 18.86
C PRO A 88 -0.07 -2.44 20.09
N HIS A 89 0.93 -2.27 20.95
CA HIS A 89 0.85 -1.32 22.06
C HIS A 89 0.84 0.12 21.55
N LEU A 90 1.72 0.42 20.59
CA LEU A 90 1.74 1.74 19.95
C LEU A 90 0.44 2.01 19.17
N SER A 91 -0.08 1.03 18.47
CA SER A 91 -1.36 1.11 17.77
C SER A 91 -2.52 1.47 18.70
N ARG A 92 -2.63 0.80 19.85
CA ARG A 92 -3.63 1.12 20.88
C ARG A 92 -3.44 2.51 21.48
N PHE A 93 -2.19 2.90 21.71
CA PHE A 93 -1.85 4.21 22.23
C PHE A 93 -2.26 5.33 21.26
N ILE A 94 -1.92 5.21 19.96
CA ILE A 94 -2.30 6.18 18.92
C ILE A 94 -3.82 6.21 18.75
N ALA A 95 -4.49 5.06 18.76
CA ALA A 95 -5.95 4.99 18.64
C ALA A 95 -6.63 5.77 19.77
N ARG A 96 -6.15 5.62 21.01
CA ARG A 96 -6.65 6.38 22.16
C ARG A 96 -6.27 7.86 22.05
N LEU A 97 -5.05 8.19 21.60
CA LEU A 97 -4.60 9.58 21.44
C LEU A 97 -5.56 10.39 20.55
N PHE A 98 -6.03 9.80 19.44
CA PHE A 98 -6.96 10.43 18.51
C PHE A 98 -8.43 10.02 18.70
N ALA A 99 -8.75 9.26 19.75
CA ALA A 99 -10.10 8.76 20.07
C ALA A 99 -10.74 7.96 18.90
N VAL A 100 -9.96 7.08 18.26
CA VAL A 100 -10.37 6.24 17.11
C VAL A 100 -10.34 4.74 17.41
N GLU A 101 -10.46 4.35 18.70
CA GLU A 101 -10.41 2.96 19.14
C GLU A 101 -11.53 2.11 18.52
N ARG A 102 -12.73 2.69 18.39
CA ARG A 102 -13.88 2.02 17.80
C ARG A 102 -13.66 1.74 16.31
N GLU A 103 -13.21 2.73 15.58
CA GLU A 103 -12.93 2.66 14.13
C GLU A 103 -11.79 1.66 13.86
N ARG A 104 -10.73 1.70 14.68
CA ARG A 104 -9.65 0.71 14.64
C ARG A 104 -10.18 -0.71 14.89
N ALA A 105 -10.97 -0.93 15.93
CA ALA A 105 -11.53 -2.25 16.25
C ALA A 105 -12.48 -2.75 15.15
N GLU A 106 -13.26 -1.87 14.55
CA GLU A 106 -14.11 -2.21 13.41
C GLU A 106 -13.27 -2.60 12.18
N HIS A 107 -12.23 -1.82 11.89
CA HIS A 107 -11.30 -2.12 10.81
C HIS A 107 -10.65 -3.50 11.00
N MET A 108 -10.14 -3.80 12.19
CA MET A 108 -9.57 -5.12 12.52
C MET A 108 -10.59 -6.25 12.30
N ARG A 109 -11.83 -6.06 12.75
CA ARG A 109 -12.91 -7.05 12.54
C ARG A 109 -13.20 -7.28 11.05
N ARG A 110 -13.21 -6.20 10.24
CA ARG A 110 -13.39 -6.31 8.78
C ARG A 110 -12.27 -7.10 8.11
N ILE A 111 -11.02 -6.89 8.52
CA ILE A 111 -9.89 -7.66 7.99
C ILE A 111 -10.02 -9.13 8.40
N LYS A 112 -10.20 -9.42 9.69
CA LYS A 112 -10.35 -10.79 10.19
C LYS A 112 -11.54 -11.53 9.56
N SER A 113 -12.60 -10.83 9.20
CA SER A 113 -13.73 -11.45 8.50
C SER A 113 -13.38 -12.01 7.13
N GLN A 114 -12.26 -11.59 6.53
CA GLN A 114 -11.77 -12.08 5.24
C GLN A 114 -10.91 -13.37 5.37
N ASP A 115 -10.49 -13.76 6.57
CA ASP A 115 -9.62 -14.94 6.79
C ASP A 115 -10.17 -16.21 6.14
N ALA A 116 -11.49 -16.36 6.12
CA ALA A 116 -12.15 -17.49 5.47
C ALA A 116 -11.79 -17.61 3.98
N ILE A 117 -11.59 -16.50 3.27
CA ILE A 117 -11.24 -16.48 1.83
C ILE A 117 -9.85 -17.13 1.62
N PHE A 118 -8.90 -16.84 2.49
CA PHE A 118 -7.54 -17.39 2.36
C PHE A 118 -7.47 -18.85 2.79
N GLN A 119 -8.29 -19.26 3.75
CA GLN A 119 -8.49 -20.68 4.07
C GLN A 119 -9.13 -21.43 2.88
N PHE A 120 -10.12 -20.81 2.23
CA PHE A 120 -10.74 -21.36 1.03
C PHE A 120 -9.74 -21.43 -0.15
N LYS A 121 -8.91 -20.42 -0.36
CA LYS A 121 -7.81 -20.45 -1.34
C LYS A 121 -6.88 -21.65 -1.10
N ASN A 122 -6.50 -21.87 0.15
CA ASN A 122 -5.70 -23.05 0.53
C ASN A 122 -6.42 -24.36 0.27
N PHE A 123 -7.73 -24.44 0.53
CA PHE A 123 -8.56 -25.60 0.21
C PHE A 123 -8.57 -25.87 -1.30
N ILE A 124 -8.75 -24.84 -2.14
CA ILE A 124 -8.71 -24.99 -3.61
C ILE A 124 -7.35 -25.57 -4.02
N MET A 125 -6.25 -24.94 -3.60
CA MET A 125 -4.91 -25.30 -4.07
C MET A 125 -4.44 -26.65 -3.53
N ARG A 126 -4.71 -26.95 -2.25
CA ARG A 126 -4.14 -28.13 -1.57
C ARG A 126 -5.05 -29.33 -1.58
N ARG A 127 -6.35 -29.13 -1.81
CA ARG A 127 -7.33 -30.22 -1.74
C ARG A 127 -8.13 -30.36 -3.04
N ALA A 128 -8.88 -29.37 -3.49
CA ALA A 128 -9.74 -29.49 -4.66
C ALA A 128 -8.95 -29.85 -5.93
N LEU A 129 -7.93 -29.07 -6.28
CA LEU A 129 -7.11 -29.29 -7.48
C LEU A 129 -6.24 -30.56 -7.43
N LYS A 130 -6.01 -31.11 -6.23
CA LYS A 130 -5.27 -32.37 -6.10
C LYS A 130 -6.18 -33.62 -6.18
N ARG A 131 -7.42 -33.51 -5.71
CA ARG A 131 -8.37 -34.61 -5.65
C ARG A 131 -9.18 -34.79 -6.93
N VAL A 132 -9.46 -33.68 -7.62
CA VAL A 132 -10.28 -33.69 -8.83
C VAL A 132 -9.37 -33.54 -10.06
N PRO A 133 -9.20 -34.62 -10.86
CA PRO A 133 -8.41 -34.56 -12.08
C PRO A 133 -8.98 -33.56 -13.10
N PRO A 134 -8.13 -32.93 -13.94
CA PRO A 134 -8.58 -31.97 -14.93
C PRO A 134 -9.67 -32.50 -15.89
N GLU A 135 -9.60 -33.75 -16.27
CA GLU A 135 -10.59 -34.41 -17.14
C GLU A 135 -11.98 -34.46 -16.47
N GLN A 136 -12.02 -34.84 -15.19
CA GLN A 136 -13.25 -34.83 -14.41
C GLN A 136 -13.76 -33.41 -14.22
N ALA A 137 -12.88 -32.45 -13.93
CA ALA A 137 -13.24 -31.03 -13.76
C ALA A 137 -13.86 -30.45 -15.04
N LEU A 138 -13.38 -30.84 -16.22
CA LEU A 138 -13.93 -30.39 -17.50
C LEU A 138 -15.35 -31.00 -17.79
N ALA A 139 -15.66 -32.16 -17.25
CA ALA A 139 -16.95 -32.84 -17.43
C ALA A 139 -18.04 -32.35 -16.43
N VAL A 140 -17.70 -31.55 -15.45
CA VAL A 140 -18.63 -31.07 -14.42
C VAL A 140 -19.72 -30.18 -15.02
N ASP A 141 -20.99 -30.48 -14.71
CA ASP A 141 -22.11 -29.57 -14.93
C ASP A 141 -22.04 -28.42 -13.91
N LEU A 142 -21.61 -27.27 -14.39
CA LEU A 142 -21.37 -26.10 -13.57
C LEU A 142 -22.64 -25.47 -13.01
N ASP A 143 -23.70 -25.44 -13.78
CA ASP A 143 -24.93 -24.75 -13.36
C ASP A 143 -25.61 -25.57 -12.26
N ALA A 144 -25.71 -26.88 -12.43
CA ALA A 144 -26.24 -27.80 -11.40
C ALA A 144 -25.41 -27.72 -10.08
N ARG A 145 -24.07 -27.62 -10.19
CA ARG A 145 -23.19 -27.50 -9.00
C ARG A 145 -23.32 -26.16 -8.33
N HIS A 146 -23.47 -25.10 -9.11
CA HIS A 146 -23.64 -23.74 -8.57
C HIS A 146 -24.98 -23.61 -7.83
N ASP A 147 -26.06 -24.14 -8.38
CA ASP A 147 -27.37 -24.17 -7.75
C ASP A 147 -27.33 -24.96 -6.44
N ALA A 148 -26.75 -26.15 -6.47
CA ALA A 148 -26.57 -26.98 -5.28
C ALA A 148 -25.74 -26.27 -4.18
N LEU A 149 -24.68 -25.57 -4.56
CA LEU A 149 -23.85 -24.80 -3.64
C LEU A 149 -24.62 -23.63 -3.02
N THR A 150 -25.41 -22.93 -3.83
CA THR A 150 -26.25 -21.81 -3.35
C THR A 150 -27.31 -22.29 -2.35
N ILE A 151 -27.97 -23.42 -2.62
CA ILE A 151 -28.94 -24.03 -1.73
C ILE A 151 -28.25 -24.48 -0.43
N LEU A 152 -27.08 -25.12 -0.52
CA LEU A 152 -26.31 -25.55 0.65
C LEU A 152 -25.90 -24.38 1.55
N ARG A 153 -25.46 -23.26 0.97
CA ARG A 153 -25.15 -22.03 1.72
C ARG A 153 -26.36 -21.56 2.53
N ARG A 154 -27.53 -21.48 1.90
CA ARG A 154 -28.78 -21.08 2.55
C ARG A 154 -29.16 -22.00 3.72
N ALA A 155 -29.01 -23.31 3.51
CA ALA A 155 -29.38 -24.29 4.53
C ALA A 155 -28.43 -24.27 5.74
N VAL A 156 -27.12 -24.08 5.52
CA VAL A 156 -26.13 -24.05 6.60
C VAL A 156 -26.18 -22.76 7.41
N PHE A 157 -26.38 -21.61 6.76
CA PHE A 157 -26.36 -20.31 7.42
C PHE A 157 -27.75 -19.72 7.74
N ALA A 158 -28.82 -20.46 7.45
CA ALA A 158 -30.20 -20.02 7.73
C ALA A 158 -30.48 -18.60 7.21
N ASP A 159 -30.76 -17.64 8.09
CA ASP A 159 -31.19 -16.29 7.73
C ASP A 159 -30.06 -15.26 7.54
N THR A 160 -28.79 -15.68 7.66
CA THR A 160 -27.63 -14.78 7.52
C THR A 160 -26.90 -14.99 6.18
N LEU A 161 -27.59 -14.71 5.08
CA LEU A 161 -26.97 -14.79 3.75
C LEU A 161 -25.92 -13.70 3.55
N GLU A 162 -24.67 -14.13 3.39
CA GLU A 162 -23.61 -13.26 2.91
C GLU A 162 -23.88 -12.89 1.45
N THR A 163 -23.95 -11.59 1.16
CA THR A 163 -24.17 -11.07 -0.19
C THR A 163 -22.93 -11.17 -1.08
N ASP A 164 -21.76 -11.23 -0.46
CA ASP A 164 -20.48 -11.48 -1.14
C ASP A 164 -20.35 -12.98 -1.39
N ASP A 165 -20.48 -13.40 -2.65
CA ASP A 165 -20.46 -14.80 -3.04
C ASP A 165 -19.13 -15.49 -2.74
N GLU A 166 -18.00 -14.81 -2.90
CA GLU A 166 -16.69 -15.36 -2.55
C GLU A 166 -16.60 -15.60 -1.05
N LEU A 167 -16.91 -14.60 -0.24
CA LEU A 167 -16.87 -14.70 1.21
C LEU A 167 -17.87 -15.75 1.74
N GLY A 168 -19.09 -15.77 1.17
CA GLY A 168 -20.12 -16.74 1.55
C GLY A 168 -19.70 -18.18 1.25
N THR A 169 -19.09 -18.42 0.09
CA THR A 169 -18.58 -19.75 -0.28
C THR A 169 -17.38 -20.15 0.59
N ALA A 170 -16.51 -19.20 0.87
CA ALA A 170 -15.38 -19.40 1.75
C ALA A 170 -15.80 -19.77 3.18
N ARG A 171 -16.75 -19.03 3.76
CA ARG A 171 -17.31 -19.32 5.10
C ARG A 171 -17.96 -20.68 5.18
N LEU A 172 -18.71 -21.06 4.13
CA LEU A 172 -19.27 -22.40 4.04
C LEU A 172 -18.18 -23.47 4.07
N THR A 173 -17.15 -23.30 3.25
CA THR A 173 -16.03 -24.26 3.18
C THR A 173 -15.34 -24.40 4.53
N VAL A 174 -15.03 -23.28 5.18
CA VAL A 174 -14.39 -23.29 6.52
C VAL A 174 -15.27 -23.95 7.56
N ARG A 175 -16.59 -23.71 7.55
CA ARG A 175 -17.54 -24.36 8.45
C ARG A 175 -17.54 -25.88 8.24
N LEU A 176 -17.60 -26.35 6.99
CA LEU A 176 -17.58 -27.78 6.67
C LEU A 176 -16.25 -28.46 7.02
N LEU A 177 -15.13 -27.78 6.84
CA LEU A 177 -13.81 -28.27 7.28
C LEU A 177 -13.75 -28.40 8.81
N GLY A 178 -14.31 -27.45 9.53
CA GLY A 178 -14.45 -27.52 10.99
C GLY A 178 -15.31 -28.71 11.42
N TRP A 179 -16.42 -28.97 10.72
CA TRP A 179 -17.26 -30.14 10.97
C TRP A 179 -16.56 -31.47 10.64
N GLU A 180 -15.80 -31.54 9.53
CA GLU A 180 -14.99 -32.71 9.20
C GLU A 180 -13.98 -33.05 10.30
N GLU A 181 -13.33 -32.03 10.86
CA GLU A 181 -12.38 -32.19 11.96
C GLU A 181 -13.07 -32.62 13.27
N ARG A 182 -14.24 -32.04 13.59
CA ARG A 182 -15.06 -32.46 14.76
C ARG A 182 -15.48 -33.92 14.68
N LEU A 183 -15.99 -34.33 13.50
CA LEU A 183 -16.37 -35.74 13.24
C LEU A 183 -15.19 -36.67 13.40
N ARG A 184 -13.99 -36.27 12.98
CA ARG A 184 -12.77 -37.06 13.17
C ARG A 184 -12.44 -37.22 14.65
N ARG A 185 -12.45 -36.12 15.41
CA ARG A 185 -12.18 -36.14 16.87
C ARG A 185 -13.22 -36.97 17.64
N ALA A 186 -14.49 -36.82 17.29
CA ALA A 186 -15.57 -37.59 17.94
C ALA A 186 -15.43 -39.09 17.79
N ARG A 187 -14.77 -39.61 16.72
CA ARG A 187 -14.46 -41.04 16.57
C ARG A 187 -13.32 -41.51 17.48
N ASP A 188 -12.41 -40.61 17.81
CA ASP A 188 -11.23 -40.92 18.64
C ASP A 188 -11.54 -40.81 20.14
N ILE A 189 -12.64 -40.08 20.52
CA ILE A 189 -13.03 -39.79 21.92
C ILE A 189 -14.36 -40.47 22.19
N ASN A 190 -14.33 -41.48 23.03
CA ASN A 190 -15.53 -42.21 23.50
C ASN A 190 -16.20 -41.46 24.68
N GLU A 191 -16.58 -40.18 24.50
CA GLU A 191 -17.10 -39.36 25.59
C GLU A 191 -18.46 -38.71 25.28
N PRO A 192 -19.32 -38.44 26.32
CA PRO A 192 -20.63 -37.84 26.18
C PRO A 192 -20.63 -36.35 25.68
N ASP A 193 -19.50 -35.65 25.73
CA ASP A 193 -19.35 -34.29 25.23
C ASP A 193 -19.36 -34.21 23.66
N ALA A 194 -19.15 -35.34 22.99
CA ALA A 194 -19.21 -35.41 21.53
C ALA A 194 -20.61 -35.02 20.98
N ASP A 195 -21.66 -35.23 21.72
CA ASP A 195 -23.04 -34.96 21.29
C ASP A 195 -23.35 -33.45 21.11
N GLU A 196 -22.78 -32.59 21.93
CA GLU A 196 -22.99 -31.15 21.80
C GLU A 196 -22.22 -30.57 20.59
N GLU A 197 -20.99 -31.05 20.32
CA GLU A 197 -20.21 -30.64 19.16
C GLU A 197 -20.83 -31.06 17.82
N LEU A 198 -21.54 -32.21 17.79
CA LEU A 198 -22.22 -32.71 16.59
C LEU A 198 -23.61 -32.09 16.38
N ARG A 199 -24.17 -31.39 17.39
CA ARG A 199 -25.49 -30.79 17.32
C ARG A 199 -25.68 -29.85 16.14
N GLU A 200 -24.70 -28.98 15.86
CA GLU A 200 -24.76 -28.06 14.73
C GLU A 200 -24.89 -28.79 13.38
N ILE A 201 -24.19 -29.90 13.21
CA ILE A 201 -24.24 -30.71 12.00
C ILE A 201 -25.61 -31.34 11.83
N ARG A 202 -26.14 -31.93 12.91
CA ARG A 202 -27.47 -32.53 12.92
C ARG A 202 -28.58 -31.52 12.67
N GLU A 203 -28.49 -30.34 13.27
CA GLU A 203 -29.45 -29.25 13.04
C GLU A 203 -29.40 -28.75 11.59
N ALA A 204 -28.21 -28.57 10.99
CA ALA A 204 -28.06 -28.20 9.58
C ALA A 204 -28.63 -29.28 8.65
N ARG A 205 -28.34 -30.55 8.92
CA ARG A 205 -28.87 -31.68 8.18
C ARG A 205 -30.40 -31.77 8.28
N GLU A 206 -30.96 -31.58 9.48
CA GLU A 206 -32.42 -31.62 9.67
C GLU A 206 -33.11 -30.45 8.96
N ARG A 207 -32.53 -29.24 8.99
CA ARG A 207 -33.03 -28.11 8.17
C ARG A 207 -33.06 -28.41 6.69
N MET A 208 -32.14 -29.25 6.20
CA MET A 208 -32.08 -29.67 4.80
C MET A 208 -33.04 -30.80 4.47
N ARG A 209 -33.50 -31.57 5.45
CA ARG A 209 -34.33 -32.75 5.25
C ARG A 209 -35.64 -32.38 4.53
N GLY A 210 -35.92 -33.06 3.43
CA GLY A 210 -37.10 -32.79 2.60
C GLY A 210 -37.06 -31.52 1.75
N THR A 211 -35.92 -30.81 1.71
CA THR A 211 -35.71 -29.61 0.88
C THR A 211 -35.06 -29.95 -0.45
N GLU A 212 -35.09 -29.01 -1.40
CA GLU A 212 -34.34 -29.10 -2.65
C GLU A 212 -32.82 -29.26 -2.40
N ALA A 213 -32.31 -28.73 -1.28
CA ALA A 213 -30.91 -28.85 -0.89
C ALA A 213 -30.51 -30.29 -0.60
N ALA A 214 -31.36 -31.08 0.10
CA ALA A 214 -31.12 -32.48 0.36
C ALA A 214 -31.18 -33.31 -0.95
N ALA A 215 -32.14 -32.98 -1.82
CA ALA A 215 -32.25 -33.63 -3.12
C ALA A 215 -31.03 -33.34 -4.03
N ALA A 216 -30.54 -32.08 -4.01
CA ALA A 216 -29.36 -31.67 -4.74
C ALA A 216 -28.10 -32.40 -4.24
N LEU A 217 -27.88 -32.49 -2.92
CA LEU A 217 -26.74 -33.21 -2.36
C LEU A 217 -26.81 -34.74 -2.67
N LYS A 218 -27.99 -35.32 -2.54
CA LYS A 218 -28.20 -36.76 -2.83
C LYS A 218 -27.88 -37.11 -4.28
N LYS A 219 -28.09 -36.20 -5.22
CA LYS A 219 -27.71 -36.35 -6.63
C LYS A 219 -26.19 -36.56 -6.81
N PHE A 220 -25.38 -35.96 -5.92
CA PHE A 220 -23.92 -36.04 -5.94
C PHE A 220 -23.35 -37.07 -4.93
N GLU A 221 -24.18 -37.69 -4.13
CA GLU A 221 -23.79 -38.66 -3.09
C GLU A 221 -23.06 -39.87 -3.66
N ASN A 222 -23.56 -40.41 -4.75
CA ASN A 222 -22.98 -41.57 -5.42
C ASN A 222 -21.57 -41.31 -6.01
N GLU A 223 -21.26 -40.02 -6.29
CA GLU A 223 -19.94 -39.61 -6.76
C GLU A 223 -18.93 -39.43 -5.62
N ALA A 224 -19.41 -39.18 -4.41
CA ALA A 224 -18.60 -38.80 -3.25
C ALA A 224 -18.33 -39.93 -2.25
N ILE A 225 -19.26 -40.87 -2.12
CA ILE A 225 -19.24 -41.95 -1.15
C ILE A 225 -19.03 -43.26 -1.89
N GLY A 226 -17.86 -43.88 -1.80
CA GLY A 226 -17.67 -45.28 -2.21
C GLY A 226 -18.45 -46.24 -1.29
N ASP A 227 -18.23 -47.55 -1.45
CA ASP A 227 -18.92 -48.64 -0.73
C ASP A 227 -18.82 -48.58 0.81
N ASP A 228 -17.95 -47.74 1.40
CA ASP A 228 -17.86 -47.50 2.85
C ASP A 228 -18.84 -46.36 3.24
N ALA A 229 -20.04 -46.68 3.69
CA ALA A 229 -21.02 -45.74 4.20
C ALA A 229 -20.65 -45.30 5.64
N PRO A 230 -20.07 -44.12 5.86
CA PRO A 230 -19.94 -43.53 7.18
C PRO A 230 -21.34 -43.19 7.74
N ASP A 231 -21.44 -42.87 9.03
CA ASP A 231 -22.71 -42.39 9.60
C ASP A 231 -23.32 -41.23 8.80
N GLU A 232 -24.60 -40.93 9.01
CA GLU A 232 -25.32 -39.92 8.22
C GLU A 232 -24.72 -38.53 8.30
N ASP A 233 -24.13 -38.15 9.47
CA ASP A 233 -23.51 -36.83 9.66
C ASP A 233 -22.19 -36.72 8.87
N ALA A 234 -21.37 -37.76 8.91
CA ALA A 234 -20.14 -37.85 8.15
C ALA A 234 -20.39 -37.88 6.62
N SER A 235 -21.42 -38.61 6.20
CA SER A 235 -21.84 -38.65 4.80
C SER A 235 -22.25 -37.30 4.29
N PHE A 236 -23.06 -36.56 5.06
CA PHE A 236 -23.48 -35.21 4.74
C PHE A 236 -22.30 -34.24 4.55
N VAL A 237 -21.38 -34.21 5.49
CA VAL A 237 -20.20 -33.30 5.42
C VAL A 237 -19.29 -33.70 4.26
N LYS A 238 -19.07 -34.99 4.02
CA LYS A 238 -18.26 -35.50 2.91
C LYS A 238 -18.85 -35.12 1.54
N CYS A 239 -20.16 -35.27 1.36
CA CYS A 239 -20.87 -34.88 0.12
C CYS A 239 -20.80 -33.38 -0.11
N ALA A 240 -21.01 -32.57 0.94
CA ALA A 240 -20.94 -31.10 0.86
C ALA A 240 -19.52 -30.63 0.48
N LEU A 241 -18.48 -31.22 1.06
CA LEU A 241 -17.09 -30.88 0.70
C LEU A 241 -16.75 -31.34 -0.73
N SER A 242 -17.18 -32.53 -1.15
CA SER A 242 -16.99 -33.01 -2.52
C SER A 242 -17.67 -32.13 -3.57
N LEU A 243 -18.88 -31.62 -3.25
CA LEU A 243 -19.56 -30.63 -4.09
C LEU A 243 -18.68 -29.40 -4.30
N ILE A 244 -18.08 -28.85 -3.23
CA ILE A 244 -17.22 -27.68 -3.31
C ILE A 244 -15.91 -28.01 -4.04
N GLU A 245 -15.30 -29.18 -3.79
CA GLU A 245 -14.07 -29.64 -4.46
C GLU A 245 -14.26 -29.68 -5.99
N THR A 246 -15.33 -30.32 -6.45
CA THR A 246 -15.63 -30.44 -7.89
C THR A 246 -16.03 -29.10 -8.52
N TRP A 247 -16.81 -28.28 -7.80
CA TRP A 247 -17.17 -26.94 -8.24
C TRP A 247 -15.91 -26.03 -8.38
N ALA A 248 -15.03 -26.05 -7.39
CA ALA A 248 -13.81 -25.23 -7.40
C ALA A 248 -12.82 -25.70 -8.49
N ALA A 249 -12.65 -27.02 -8.67
CA ALA A 249 -11.81 -27.56 -9.72
C ALA A 249 -12.34 -27.19 -11.12
N ALA A 250 -13.66 -27.25 -11.32
CA ALA A 250 -14.29 -26.85 -12.58
C ALA A 250 -14.09 -25.35 -12.87
N HIS A 251 -14.23 -24.47 -11.86
CA HIS A 251 -13.97 -23.03 -11.99
C HIS A 251 -12.49 -22.70 -12.25
N SER A 252 -11.59 -23.57 -11.81
CA SER A 252 -10.15 -23.42 -12.11
C SER A 252 -9.77 -23.94 -13.50
N THR A 253 -10.61 -24.78 -14.14
CA THR A 253 -10.24 -25.50 -15.37
C THR A 253 -11.05 -25.04 -16.59
N GLN A 254 -12.36 -24.91 -16.48
CA GLN A 254 -13.25 -24.55 -17.58
C GLN A 254 -13.18 -23.05 -17.92
N ALA A 255 -12.96 -22.69 -19.18
CA ALA A 255 -12.79 -21.28 -19.60
C ALA A 255 -14.02 -20.39 -19.27
N LYS A 256 -15.24 -20.90 -19.48
CA LYS A 256 -16.48 -20.16 -19.14
C LYS A 256 -16.64 -19.97 -17.63
N ALA A 257 -16.24 -20.95 -16.83
CA ALA A 257 -16.32 -20.89 -15.38
C ALA A 257 -15.33 -19.90 -14.79
N LYS A 258 -14.10 -19.84 -15.32
CA LYS A 258 -13.08 -18.86 -14.91
C LYS A 258 -13.59 -17.42 -14.99
N ALA A 259 -14.46 -17.11 -15.94
CA ALA A 259 -15.02 -15.79 -16.10
C ALA A 259 -15.91 -15.38 -14.89
N ARG A 260 -16.63 -16.32 -14.26
CA ARG A 260 -17.49 -16.05 -13.09
C ARG A 260 -16.68 -15.69 -11.83
N VAL A 261 -15.51 -16.32 -11.65
CA VAL A 261 -14.65 -16.16 -10.48
C VAL A 261 -13.42 -15.29 -10.76
N ARG A 262 -13.42 -14.55 -11.86
CA ARG A 262 -12.26 -13.75 -12.29
C ARG A 262 -11.83 -12.69 -11.26
N SER A 263 -12.79 -12.13 -10.53
CA SER A 263 -12.55 -11.15 -9.47
C SER A 263 -12.24 -11.78 -8.11
N TRP A 264 -12.33 -13.11 -7.99
CA TRP A 264 -12.13 -13.81 -6.73
C TRP A 264 -10.65 -14.07 -6.48
N VAL A 265 -10.13 -13.57 -5.38
CA VAL A 265 -8.71 -13.78 -5.01
C VAL A 265 -8.43 -15.21 -4.61
N SER A 266 -9.45 -15.96 -4.15
CA SER A 266 -9.31 -17.38 -3.82
C SER A 266 -8.92 -18.26 -5.03
N PHE A 267 -9.22 -17.80 -6.26
CA PHE A 267 -8.82 -18.48 -7.50
C PHE A 267 -7.57 -17.90 -8.16
N ARG A 268 -7.00 -16.83 -7.58
CA ARG A 268 -5.77 -16.23 -8.07
C ARG A 268 -4.58 -17.08 -7.65
N VAL A 269 -3.98 -17.77 -8.61
CA VAL A 269 -2.77 -18.59 -8.42
C VAL A 269 -1.58 -17.83 -8.99
N PRO A 270 -0.46 -17.69 -8.25
CA PRO A 270 0.74 -17.06 -8.76
C PRO A 270 1.27 -17.77 -10.00
N HIS A 271 1.56 -17.02 -11.05
CA HIS A 271 2.09 -17.54 -12.30
C HIS A 271 3.59 -17.81 -12.21
N SER A 272 4.06 -18.85 -12.89
CA SER A 272 5.49 -19.07 -13.09
C SER A 272 6.07 -17.96 -13.96
N LEU A 273 7.25 -17.43 -13.58
CA LEU A 273 7.95 -16.43 -14.37
C LEU A 273 8.74 -17.11 -15.49
N ASN A 274 8.54 -16.61 -16.70
CA ASN A 274 9.40 -16.91 -17.83
C ASN A 274 10.15 -15.62 -18.21
N TYR A 275 11.41 -15.56 -17.91
CA TYR A 275 12.24 -14.36 -18.12
C TYR A 275 12.47 -14.02 -19.60
N GLU A 276 12.25 -14.96 -20.53
CA GLU A 276 12.26 -14.72 -21.97
C GLU A 276 10.93 -14.12 -22.45
N HIS A 277 9.83 -14.32 -21.69
CA HIS A 277 8.48 -13.93 -22.04
C HIS A 277 7.75 -13.35 -20.82
N LEU A 278 8.31 -12.30 -20.20
CA LEU A 278 7.70 -11.63 -19.03
C LEU A 278 6.39 -10.92 -19.35
N VAL A 279 6.20 -10.49 -20.59
CA VAL A 279 4.98 -9.82 -21.05
C VAL A 279 4.21 -10.75 -21.98
N GLN A 280 2.95 -10.98 -21.66
CA GLN A 280 2.03 -11.74 -22.53
C GLN A 280 1.62 -10.86 -23.71
N ILE A 281 2.12 -11.19 -24.89
CA ILE A 281 1.84 -10.47 -26.14
C ILE A 281 1.32 -11.42 -27.20
N GLU A 282 0.45 -10.92 -28.07
CA GLU A 282 -0.01 -11.59 -29.28
C GLU A 282 0.60 -10.92 -30.50
N ARG A 283 1.06 -11.74 -31.44
CA ARG A 283 1.41 -11.32 -32.79
C ARG A 283 0.25 -11.69 -33.71
N TYR A 284 -0.64 -10.74 -33.94
CA TYR A 284 -1.88 -10.99 -34.66
C TYR A 284 -1.80 -10.79 -36.18
N ASP A 285 -0.63 -10.40 -36.68
CA ASP A 285 -0.36 -10.20 -38.11
C ASP A 285 0.97 -10.87 -38.47
N ALA A 286 0.90 -11.99 -39.15
CA ALA A 286 2.08 -12.75 -39.55
C ALA A 286 2.95 -12.03 -40.58
N SER A 287 2.39 -11.09 -41.35
CA SER A 287 3.11 -10.28 -42.32
C SER A 287 3.89 -9.13 -41.69
N LEU A 288 3.57 -8.78 -40.43
CA LEU A 288 4.20 -7.74 -39.62
C LEU A 288 4.52 -8.28 -38.23
N PRO A 289 5.59 -9.11 -38.09
CA PRO A 289 5.93 -9.79 -36.84
C PRO A 289 6.28 -8.83 -35.71
N GLU A 290 6.66 -7.59 -36.02
CA GLU A 290 6.93 -6.53 -35.04
C GLU A 290 5.64 -5.96 -34.46
N ARG A 291 4.50 -6.20 -35.09
CA ARG A 291 3.20 -5.70 -34.64
C ARG A 291 2.64 -6.60 -33.57
N MET A 292 2.79 -6.16 -32.33
CA MET A 292 2.40 -6.89 -31.13
C MET A 292 1.36 -6.12 -30.34
N ARG A 293 0.48 -6.83 -29.65
CA ARG A 293 -0.44 -6.24 -28.66
C ARG A 293 -0.50 -7.10 -27.41
N GLY A 294 -0.88 -6.50 -26.28
CA GLY A 294 -1.25 -7.24 -25.10
C GLY A 294 -2.55 -8.03 -25.29
N LEU A 295 -2.77 -9.03 -24.46
CA LEU A 295 -4.03 -9.77 -24.46
C LEU A 295 -5.21 -8.84 -24.14
N ASP A 296 -6.34 -8.99 -24.83
CA ASP A 296 -7.52 -8.13 -24.63
C ASP A 296 -7.97 -8.07 -23.18
N GLN A 297 -7.84 -9.18 -22.44
CA GLN A 297 -8.17 -9.24 -21.02
C GLN A 297 -7.28 -8.38 -20.11
N ASN A 298 -6.09 -8.01 -20.56
CA ASN A 298 -5.11 -7.20 -19.82
C ASN A 298 -5.10 -5.75 -20.27
N LEU A 299 -5.87 -5.40 -21.30
CA LEU A 299 -5.96 -4.03 -21.80
C LEU A 299 -6.69 -3.16 -20.78
N ARG A 300 -6.08 -2.03 -20.46
CA ARG A 300 -6.68 -0.97 -19.65
C ARG A 300 -7.02 0.21 -20.53
N ARG A 301 -8.23 0.68 -20.41
CA ARG A 301 -8.66 1.88 -21.14
C ARG A 301 -8.15 3.11 -20.43
N ARG A 302 -7.50 3.99 -21.18
CA ARG A 302 -7.17 5.32 -20.69
C ARG A 302 -8.44 6.18 -20.59
N ASP A 303 -8.72 6.72 -19.41
CA ASP A 303 -9.88 7.56 -19.13
C ASP A 303 -9.43 8.93 -18.62
N GLY A 304 -9.23 9.86 -19.52
CA GLY A 304 -8.75 11.20 -19.22
C GLY A 304 -7.45 11.17 -18.41
N PHE A 305 -7.35 12.02 -17.40
CA PHE A 305 -6.20 12.12 -16.49
C PHE A 305 -6.39 11.36 -15.15
N ARG A 306 -7.43 10.55 -15.08
CA ARG A 306 -7.67 9.68 -13.91
C ARG A 306 -6.59 8.62 -13.79
N LEU A 307 -6.51 8.02 -12.59
CA LEU A 307 -5.59 6.92 -12.33
C LEU A 307 -5.91 5.71 -13.21
N THR A 308 -4.99 5.34 -14.10
CA THR A 308 -5.18 4.19 -15.00
C THR A 308 -4.88 2.88 -14.27
N ASP A 309 -3.95 2.90 -13.34
CA ASP A 309 -3.54 1.75 -12.53
C ASP A 309 -4.07 1.95 -11.11
N ALA A 310 -5.30 1.51 -10.87
CA ALA A 310 -5.95 1.64 -9.57
C ALA A 310 -5.15 0.94 -8.48
N ARG A 311 -5.24 1.47 -7.27
CA ARG A 311 -4.72 0.80 -6.08
C ARG A 311 -5.43 -0.56 -5.91
N ALA A 312 -4.70 -1.54 -5.39
CA ALA A 312 -5.29 -2.83 -5.05
C ALA A 312 -6.39 -2.66 -4.00
N SER A 313 -7.48 -3.41 -4.16
CA SER A 313 -8.52 -3.48 -3.13
C SER A 313 -7.95 -4.11 -1.86
N ARG A 314 -8.61 -3.88 -0.72
CA ARG A 314 -8.19 -4.46 0.56
C ARG A 314 -8.05 -5.99 0.48
N ARG A 315 -8.95 -6.68 -0.23
CA ARG A 315 -8.90 -8.13 -0.41
C ARG A 315 -7.70 -8.57 -1.24
N GLU A 316 -7.37 -7.85 -2.29
CA GLU A 316 -6.16 -8.12 -3.09
C GLU A 316 -4.89 -7.86 -2.29
N VAL A 317 -4.86 -6.81 -1.47
CA VAL A 317 -3.75 -6.54 -0.54
C VAL A 317 -3.59 -7.69 0.45
N LEU A 318 -4.67 -8.15 1.07
CA LEU A 318 -4.62 -9.29 1.99
C LEU A 318 -4.22 -10.59 1.30
N ASP A 319 -4.52 -10.75 0.02
CA ASP A 319 -4.03 -11.89 -0.77
C ASP A 319 -2.50 -11.88 -0.89
N GLU A 320 -1.91 -10.75 -1.19
CA GLU A 320 -0.45 -10.59 -1.23
C GLU A 320 0.19 -10.83 0.15
N VAL A 321 -0.41 -10.29 1.19
CA VAL A 321 0.03 -10.47 2.59
C VAL A 321 -0.01 -11.93 3.02
N ASN A 322 -1.09 -12.66 2.69
CA ASN A 322 -1.21 -14.09 3.00
C ASN A 322 -0.36 -14.99 2.09
N TYR A 323 0.08 -14.48 0.96
CA TYR A 323 1.03 -15.15 0.07
C TYR A 323 2.47 -15.03 0.55
N CYS A 324 2.79 -14.02 1.37
CA CYS A 324 4.11 -13.81 1.96
C CYS A 324 4.54 -15.01 2.83
N LEU A 325 5.84 -15.33 2.84
CA LEU A 325 6.42 -16.41 3.65
C LEU A 325 6.95 -15.96 5.01
N TYR A 326 6.80 -14.67 5.35
CA TYR A 326 7.29 -14.08 6.60
C TYR A 326 8.75 -14.45 6.88
N CYS A 327 9.64 -14.02 5.98
CA CYS A 327 11.02 -14.49 5.90
C CYS A 327 11.86 -14.17 7.16
N HIS A 328 11.49 -13.14 7.95
CA HIS A 328 12.12 -12.84 9.24
C HIS A 328 12.09 -14.03 10.21
N GLU A 329 11.04 -14.86 10.20
CA GLU A 329 10.94 -16.06 11.06
C GLU A 329 12.10 -17.04 10.85
N ARG A 330 12.76 -16.97 9.69
CA ARG A 330 13.89 -17.82 9.29
C ARG A 330 15.22 -17.10 9.31
N ASP A 331 15.25 -15.91 9.90
CA ASP A 331 16.42 -15.01 9.89
C ASP A 331 16.94 -14.70 8.47
N LYS A 332 16.01 -14.63 7.52
CA LYS A 332 16.27 -14.38 6.09
C LYS A 332 15.18 -13.45 5.56
N ASP A 333 15.52 -12.23 5.36
CA ASP A 333 14.59 -11.22 4.84
C ASP A 333 15.08 -10.65 3.52
N SER A 334 14.90 -11.43 2.44
CA SER A 334 15.45 -11.06 1.13
C SER A 334 14.83 -9.81 0.51
N CYS A 335 13.57 -9.51 0.80
CA CYS A 335 12.91 -8.30 0.31
C CYS A 335 13.44 -7.04 0.99
N SER A 336 13.86 -7.13 2.25
CA SER A 336 14.51 -6.04 2.99
C SER A 336 16.01 -6.00 2.71
N LYS A 337 16.72 -7.11 2.98
CA LYS A 337 18.20 -7.18 3.04
C LYS A 337 18.89 -7.70 1.76
N GLY A 338 18.11 -8.04 0.75
CA GLY A 338 18.64 -8.64 -0.50
C GLY A 338 18.71 -10.16 -0.46
N LEU A 339 18.76 -10.75 -1.64
CA LEU A 339 18.86 -12.20 -1.81
C LEU A 339 20.35 -12.58 -2.03
N HIS A 340 20.87 -13.39 -1.11
CA HIS A 340 22.29 -13.73 -1.08
C HIS A 340 22.59 -15.14 -1.58
N GLU A 341 23.77 -15.33 -2.14
CA GLU A 341 24.41 -16.62 -2.40
C GLU A 341 24.96 -17.20 -1.09
N ARG A 342 25.47 -18.44 -1.17
CA ARG A 342 26.05 -19.12 0.01
C ARG A 342 27.33 -18.46 0.54
N ASP A 343 28.04 -17.74 -0.33
CA ASP A 343 29.27 -17.02 0.00
C ASP A 343 29.00 -15.59 0.55
N GLY A 344 27.73 -15.21 0.67
CA GLY A 344 27.31 -13.88 1.16
C GLY A 344 27.22 -12.81 0.08
N SER A 345 27.58 -13.09 -1.17
CA SER A 345 27.40 -12.15 -2.29
C SER A 345 25.93 -12.03 -2.69
N LEU A 346 25.55 -10.90 -3.27
CA LEU A 346 24.19 -10.67 -3.76
C LEU A 346 23.92 -11.47 -5.05
N LYS A 347 22.78 -12.13 -5.10
CA LYS A 347 22.32 -12.82 -6.30
C LYS A 347 21.96 -11.87 -7.43
N ARG A 348 22.04 -12.39 -8.66
CA ARG A 348 21.47 -11.75 -9.83
C ARG A 348 20.32 -12.60 -10.39
N ASN A 349 19.29 -11.94 -10.88
CA ASN A 349 18.24 -12.63 -11.62
C ASN A 349 18.72 -12.96 -13.06
N PRO A 350 17.96 -13.75 -13.85
CA PRO A 350 18.32 -14.08 -15.22
C PRO A 350 18.54 -12.89 -16.17
N LEU A 351 18.01 -11.71 -15.82
CA LEU A 351 18.26 -10.46 -16.57
C LEU A 351 19.52 -9.72 -16.11
N GLY A 352 20.31 -10.30 -15.20
CA GLY A 352 21.53 -9.69 -14.66
C GLY A 352 21.32 -8.61 -13.61
N ILE A 353 20.07 -8.38 -13.18
CA ILE A 353 19.73 -7.39 -12.13
C ILE A 353 20.17 -7.92 -10.77
N VAL A 354 20.92 -7.11 -10.01
CA VAL A 354 21.30 -7.43 -8.63
C VAL A 354 20.08 -7.35 -7.73
N LEU A 355 19.94 -8.32 -6.83
CA LEU A 355 18.79 -8.44 -5.93
C LEU A 355 19.14 -7.89 -4.55
N GLU A 356 19.26 -6.56 -4.46
CA GLU A 356 19.77 -5.83 -3.29
C GLU A 356 18.77 -5.72 -2.13
N GLY A 357 17.47 -5.89 -2.40
CA GLY A 357 16.43 -5.67 -1.40
C GLY A 357 15.94 -4.22 -1.37
N CYS A 358 15.29 -3.87 -0.26
CA CYS A 358 14.83 -2.51 -0.02
C CYS A 358 16.02 -1.60 0.32
N PRO A 359 16.22 -0.47 -0.38
CA PRO A 359 17.33 0.46 -0.08
C PRO A 359 17.25 1.08 1.33
N LEU A 360 16.06 1.02 1.95
CA LEU A 360 15.78 1.55 3.30
C LEU A 360 15.82 0.48 4.39
N ASP A 361 16.01 -0.78 4.02
CA ASP A 361 15.93 -1.91 4.96
C ASP A 361 14.57 -2.02 5.69
N GLU A 362 13.47 -1.68 5.02
CA GLU A 362 12.13 -1.70 5.61
C GLU A 362 11.76 -3.03 6.24
N LYS A 363 11.00 -2.96 7.33
CA LYS A 363 10.44 -4.08 8.09
C LYS A 363 9.20 -4.67 7.35
N ILE A 364 9.41 -5.19 6.14
CA ILE A 364 8.34 -5.61 5.22
C ILE A 364 7.57 -6.80 5.75
N SER A 365 8.28 -7.80 6.20
CA SER A 365 7.72 -9.05 6.69
C SER A 365 6.91 -8.85 7.97
N GLU A 366 7.39 -7.95 8.83
CA GLU A 366 6.77 -7.52 10.08
C GLU A 366 5.50 -6.71 9.83
N MET A 367 5.55 -5.77 8.90
CA MET A 367 4.39 -5.04 8.41
C MET A 367 3.28 -6.01 7.94
N HIS A 368 3.65 -7.04 7.16
CA HIS A 368 2.68 -8.03 6.68
C HIS A 368 2.05 -8.85 7.81
N VAL A 369 2.80 -9.21 8.85
CA VAL A 369 2.22 -9.89 10.03
C VAL A 369 1.12 -9.05 10.67
N LEU A 370 1.44 -7.78 10.96
CA LEU A 370 0.47 -6.88 11.60
C LEU A 370 -0.74 -6.58 10.69
N GLN A 371 -0.52 -6.45 9.39
CA GLN A 371 -1.59 -6.22 8.42
C GLN A 371 -2.51 -7.43 8.29
N ARG A 372 -1.96 -8.66 8.27
CA ARG A 372 -2.74 -9.91 8.34
C ARG A 372 -3.60 -9.95 9.61
N ASP A 373 -3.04 -9.49 10.72
CA ASP A 373 -3.74 -9.45 11.99
C ASP A 373 -4.72 -8.29 12.13
N GLY A 374 -4.78 -7.42 11.11
CA GLY A 374 -5.71 -6.30 11.00
C GLY A 374 -5.23 -5.05 11.73
N ASP A 375 -4.01 -5.02 12.22
CA ASP A 375 -3.45 -3.86 12.91
C ASP A 375 -2.70 -2.92 11.97
N SER A 376 -3.45 -2.21 11.12
CA SER A 376 -2.90 -1.28 10.14
C SER A 376 -2.16 -0.09 10.78
N LEU A 377 -2.56 0.36 11.98
CA LEU A 377 -1.83 1.41 12.71
C LEU A 377 -0.45 0.91 13.15
N GLY A 378 -0.37 -0.29 13.72
CA GLY A 378 0.89 -0.91 14.09
C GLY A 378 1.77 -1.19 12.86
N ALA A 379 1.17 -1.66 11.78
CA ALA A 379 1.86 -1.89 10.52
C ALA A 379 2.45 -0.59 9.94
N LEU A 380 1.67 0.51 9.92
CA LEU A 380 2.17 1.82 9.47
C LEU A 380 3.32 2.31 10.36
N ALA A 381 3.22 2.14 11.67
CA ALA A 381 4.28 2.54 12.58
C ALA A 381 5.61 1.82 12.27
N LEU A 382 5.56 0.53 11.86
CA LEU A 382 6.77 -0.18 11.43
C LEU A 382 7.32 0.34 10.09
N VAL A 383 6.47 0.58 9.09
CA VAL A 383 6.88 1.22 7.82
C VAL A 383 7.58 2.54 8.09
N MET A 384 7.01 3.37 8.97
CA MET A 384 7.49 4.72 9.28
C MET A 384 8.82 4.75 10.05
N ILE A 385 9.32 3.62 10.55
CA ILE A 385 10.68 3.54 11.12
C ILE A 385 11.73 3.83 10.04
N ASP A 386 11.57 3.21 8.87
CA ASP A 386 12.57 3.22 7.80
C ASP A 386 12.12 4.11 6.62
N ASN A 387 10.81 4.19 6.32
CA ASN A 387 10.24 4.92 5.19
C ASN A 387 9.14 5.92 5.59
N PRO A 388 9.47 7.01 6.30
CA PRO A 388 8.48 8.04 6.66
C PRO A 388 7.88 8.75 5.44
N MET A 389 8.52 8.65 4.27
CA MET A 389 8.03 9.18 2.99
C MET A 389 7.35 8.12 2.11
N CYS A 390 6.78 7.08 2.72
CA CYS A 390 6.09 6.00 2.01
C CYS A 390 5.00 6.47 1.01
N PRO A 391 4.29 7.60 1.20
CA PRO A 391 3.41 8.11 0.14
C PRO A 391 4.14 8.39 -1.17
N GLY A 392 5.44 8.74 -1.11
CA GLY A 392 6.25 9.07 -2.28
C GLY A 392 7.01 7.89 -2.88
N THR A 393 6.98 6.72 -2.27
CA THR A 393 7.73 5.52 -2.70
C THR A 393 6.83 4.34 -3.07
N GLY A 394 5.67 4.20 -2.41
CA GLY A 394 4.69 3.14 -2.67
C GLY A 394 3.95 3.29 -3.99
N HIS A 395 3.01 2.39 -4.26
CA HIS A 395 2.08 2.40 -5.40
C HIS A 395 2.76 2.69 -6.75
N ARG A 396 3.53 1.74 -7.27
CA ARG A 396 4.16 1.81 -8.60
C ARG A 396 5.35 2.77 -8.75
N ILE A 397 5.89 3.30 -7.67
CA ILE A 397 7.10 4.12 -7.71
C ILE A 397 8.34 3.26 -7.55
N CYS A 398 8.51 2.63 -6.39
CA CYS A 398 9.62 1.72 -6.10
C CYS A 398 9.15 0.27 -6.04
N ASN A 399 9.98 -0.68 -6.49
CA ASN A 399 9.70 -2.12 -6.44
C ASN A 399 10.97 -2.97 -6.20
N ASP A 400 12.01 -2.42 -5.60
CA ASP A 400 13.28 -3.14 -5.40
C ASP A 400 13.11 -4.28 -4.40
N CYS A 401 12.31 -4.10 -3.35
CA CYS A 401 11.89 -5.15 -2.43
C CYS A 401 11.19 -6.32 -3.16
N MET A 402 10.27 -5.99 -4.08
CA MET A 402 9.53 -6.98 -4.88
C MET A 402 10.47 -7.77 -5.79
N LYS A 403 11.45 -7.13 -6.44
CA LYS A 403 12.46 -7.81 -7.26
C LYS A 403 13.28 -8.81 -6.45
N SER A 404 13.57 -8.49 -5.18
CA SER A 404 14.38 -9.31 -4.29
C SER A 404 13.57 -10.32 -3.46
N CYS A 405 12.24 -10.38 -3.64
CA CYS A 405 11.41 -11.39 -3.01
C CYS A 405 11.97 -12.79 -3.28
N ILE A 406 11.87 -13.69 -2.30
CA ILE A 406 12.34 -15.08 -2.42
C ILE A 406 11.66 -15.85 -3.57
N PHE A 407 10.48 -15.42 -3.99
CA PHE A 407 9.78 -15.95 -5.15
C PHE A 407 10.41 -15.43 -6.45
N GLN A 408 11.45 -16.15 -6.93
CA GLN A 408 12.18 -15.83 -8.16
C GLN A 408 11.74 -16.64 -9.39
N LYS A 409 11.02 -17.73 -9.19
CA LYS A 409 10.51 -18.59 -10.26
C LYS A 409 9.00 -18.42 -10.53
N GLN A 410 8.36 -17.62 -9.71
CA GLN A 410 6.94 -17.29 -9.80
C GLN A 410 6.75 -15.82 -9.41
N GLU A 411 5.55 -15.30 -9.61
CA GLU A 411 5.22 -13.92 -9.25
C GLU A 411 5.66 -13.61 -7.82
N PRO A 412 6.42 -12.54 -7.60
CA PRO A 412 6.78 -12.10 -6.26
C PRO A 412 5.56 -11.49 -5.55
N VAL A 413 5.63 -11.38 -4.23
CA VAL A 413 4.65 -10.63 -3.44
C VAL A 413 4.64 -9.17 -3.90
N ASN A 414 3.47 -8.60 -4.14
CA ASN A 414 3.33 -7.21 -4.54
C ASN A 414 3.40 -6.28 -3.32
N ILE A 415 4.59 -6.19 -2.76
CA ILE A 415 4.91 -5.42 -1.55
C ILE A 415 4.51 -3.94 -1.67
N PRO A 416 4.77 -3.23 -2.79
CA PRO A 416 4.39 -1.84 -2.92
C PRO A 416 2.87 -1.58 -2.79
N GLN A 417 2.04 -2.53 -3.22
CA GLN A 417 0.60 -2.44 -3.03
C GLN A 417 0.18 -2.76 -1.59
N ALA A 418 0.88 -3.67 -0.91
CA ALA A 418 0.65 -3.95 0.50
C ALA A 418 1.00 -2.74 1.38
N GLU A 419 2.16 -2.12 1.17
CA GLU A 419 2.59 -0.89 1.83
C GLU A 419 1.56 0.25 1.62
N THR A 420 1.15 0.48 0.37
CA THR A 420 0.13 1.47 0.04
C THR A 420 -1.21 1.14 0.70
N GLY A 421 -1.55 -0.14 0.82
CA GLY A 421 -2.75 -0.60 1.53
C GLY A 421 -2.73 -0.21 3.00
N VAL A 422 -1.61 -0.40 3.69
CA VAL A 422 -1.41 0.01 5.09
C VAL A 422 -1.60 1.52 5.26
N LEU A 423 -0.93 2.32 4.42
CA LEU A 423 -1.08 3.78 4.43
C LEU A 423 -2.55 4.19 4.21
N THR A 424 -3.19 3.62 3.19
CA THR A 424 -4.58 3.95 2.84
C THR A 424 -5.57 3.56 3.92
N ASP A 425 -5.37 2.43 4.58
CA ASP A 425 -6.21 1.98 5.69
C ASP A 425 -6.14 2.96 6.87
N VAL A 426 -4.95 3.48 7.17
CA VAL A 426 -4.78 4.48 8.24
C VAL A 426 -5.34 5.84 7.82
N LEU A 427 -5.09 6.29 6.58
CA LEU A 427 -5.66 7.55 6.08
C LEU A 427 -7.19 7.55 6.08
N GLY A 428 -7.82 6.39 5.92
CA GLY A 428 -9.27 6.21 6.00
C GLY A 428 -9.87 6.25 7.41
N LEU A 429 -9.04 6.33 8.47
CA LEU A 429 -9.51 6.58 9.83
C LEU A 429 -9.79 8.07 10.05
N PRO A 430 -10.66 8.43 10.99
CA PRO A 430 -10.73 9.82 11.45
C PRO A 430 -9.35 10.28 11.89
N TYR A 431 -8.98 11.50 11.52
CA TYR A 431 -7.64 12.05 11.75
C TYR A 431 -6.49 11.23 11.13
N GLY A 432 -6.77 10.41 10.12
CA GLY A 432 -5.76 9.53 9.51
C GLY A 432 -4.53 10.27 8.99
N PHE A 433 -4.71 11.46 8.39
CA PHE A 433 -3.59 12.31 8.01
C PHE A 433 -2.78 12.80 9.22
N GLU A 434 -3.43 13.16 10.32
CA GLU A 434 -2.73 13.61 11.53
C GLU A 434 -1.92 12.49 12.16
N ILE A 435 -2.44 11.26 12.14
CA ILE A 435 -1.72 10.07 12.59
C ILE A 435 -0.46 9.84 11.72
N TYR A 436 -0.62 9.85 10.38
CA TYR A 436 0.52 9.77 9.48
C TYR A 436 1.54 10.88 9.75
N ALA A 437 1.10 12.14 9.79
CA ALA A 437 1.96 13.29 10.03
C ALA A 437 2.66 13.23 11.39
N LEU A 438 2.00 12.72 12.44
CA LEU A 438 2.62 12.49 13.74
C LEU A 438 3.74 11.45 13.61
N LEU A 439 3.47 10.31 13.00
CA LEU A 439 4.45 9.23 12.83
C LEU A 439 5.69 9.66 12.02
N THR A 440 5.61 10.69 11.19
CA THR A 440 6.80 11.23 10.51
C THR A 440 7.80 11.89 11.47
N ARG A 441 7.37 12.35 12.63
CA ARG A 441 8.20 13.10 13.59
C ARG A 441 8.20 12.55 15.01
N TRP A 442 7.39 11.53 15.26
CA TRP A 442 7.28 10.80 16.52
C TRP A 442 6.95 9.34 16.25
N ASN A 443 7.88 8.47 16.53
CA ASN A 443 7.69 7.03 16.46
C ASN A 443 8.54 6.38 17.55
N PRO A 444 7.98 6.07 18.72
CA PRO A 444 8.72 5.57 19.86
C PRO A 444 9.33 4.18 19.66
N LEU A 445 9.02 3.50 18.53
CA LEU A 445 9.68 2.24 18.16
C LEU A 445 10.96 2.47 17.34
N ASN A 446 11.21 3.71 16.89
CA ASN A 446 12.41 4.03 16.11
C ASN A 446 13.62 4.24 17.02
N ALA A 447 14.48 3.23 17.11
CA ALA A 447 15.67 3.26 17.97
C ALA A 447 16.69 4.36 17.61
N LYS A 448 16.69 4.83 16.36
CA LYS A 448 17.61 5.89 15.92
C LYS A 448 17.08 7.28 16.25
N ARG A 449 15.76 7.49 16.09
CA ARG A 449 15.11 8.80 16.25
C ARG A 449 13.64 8.63 16.67
N PRO A 450 13.37 8.41 17.97
CA PRO A 450 11.99 8.18 18.44
C PRO A 450 11.11 9.44 18.37
N TYR A 451 11.68 10.62 18.35
CA TYR A 451 10.99 11.91 18.18
C TYR A 451 11.92 12.97 17.60
N ALA A 452 11.33 14.01 16.99
CA ALA A 452 12.07 15.13 16.44
C ALA A 452 12.77 15.92 17.55
N LEU A 453 14.01 16.35 17.29
CA LEU A 453 14.81 17.13 18.23
C LEU A 453 14.45 18.62 18.18
N PRO A 454 14.70 19.34 19.28
CA PRO A 454 14.61 20.81 19.29
C PRO A 454 15.65 21.40 18.34
N TYR A 455 15.43 22.69 17.98
CA TYR A 455 16.34 23.41 17.09
C TYR A 455 17.76 23.45 17.62
N ASN A 456 18.71 23.07 16.78
CA ASN A 456 20.13 22.95 17.13
C ASN A 456 20.98 24.20 16.78
N GLY A 457 20.35 25.30 16.32
CA GLY A 457 21.04 26.53 15.94
C GLY A 457 21.63 26.52 14.52
N ARG A 458 21.46 25.47 13.73
CA ARG A 458 22.03 25.33 12.39
C ARG A 458 20.96 25.36 11.30
N ASN A 459 21.28 25.99 10.16
CA ASN A 459 20.39 26.16 9.03
C ASN A 459 20.96 25.55 7.77
N VAL A 460 20.11 24.83 7.02
CA VAL A 460 20.48 24.17 5.77
C VAL A 460 19.64 24.72 4.62
N LEU A 461 20.29 25.13 3.55
CA LEU A 461 19.64 25.43 2.28
C LEU A 461 19.54 24.13 1.46
N VAL A 462 18.32 23.69 1.16
CA VAL A 462 18.07 22.53 0.29
C VAL A 462 17.65 23.06 -1.08
N VAL A 463 18.48 22.77 -2.09
CA VAL A 463 18.30 23.21 -3.46
C VAL A 463 17.63 22.11 -4.27
N GLY A 464 16.34 22.30 -4.59
CA GLY A 464 15.45 21.34 -5.20
C GLY A 464 14.55 20.64 -4.18
N LEU A 465 13.23 20.64 -4.43
CA LEU A 465 12.20 20.04 -3.58
C LEU A 465 11.53 18.83 -4.24
N GLY A 466 12.29 18.12 -5.09
CA GLY A 466 11.94 16.80 -5.58
C GLY A 466 12.12 15.71 -4.51
N PRO A 467 11.99 14.41 -4.87
CA PRO A 467 12.08 13.30 -3.92
C PRO A 467 13.31 13.33 -3.00
N ALA A 468 14.50 13.62 -3.52
CA ALA A 468 15.70 13.75 -2.71
C ALA A 468 15.62 14.94 -1.74
N GLY A 469 15.13 16.10 -2.23
CA GLY A 469 15.08 17.33 -1.43
C GLY A 469 14.06 17.28 -0.31
N TYR A 470 12.83 16.84 -0.57
CA TYR A 470 11.82 16.77 0.48
C TYR A 470 12.14 15.68 1.53
N THR A 471 12.74 14.56 1.10
CA THR A 471 13.18 13.51 2.02
C THR A 471 14.32 14.01 2.91
N LEU A 472 15.33 14.65 2.33
CA LEU A 472 16.43 15.25 3.10
C LEU A 472 15.92 16.32 4.08
N ALA A 473 15.02 17.20 3.62
CA ALA A 473 14.41 18.22 4.47
C ALA A 473 13.70 17.59 5.69
N HIS A 474 12.96 16.49 5.47
CA HIS A 474 12.31 15.76 6.54
C HIS A 474 13.32 15.27 7.60
N TYR A 475 14.40 14.60 7.19
CA TYR A 475 15.39 14.06 8.14
C TYR A 475 16.15 15.18 8.86
N LEU A 476 16.55 16.24 8.15
CA LEU A 476 17.20 17.40 8.77
C LEU A 476 16.32 18.06 9.84
N LEU A 477 15.03 18.23 9.55
CA LEU A 477 14.07 18.79 10.51
C LEU A 477 13.92 17.90 11.76
N ASN A 478 13.98 16.59 11.61
CA ASN A 478 13.94 15.66 12.75
C ASN A 478 15.23 15.69 13.57
N GLU A 479 16.38 16.00 12.96
CA GLU A 479 17.65 16.23 13.64
C GLU A 479 17.77 17.64 14.26
N GLY A 480 16.73 18.45 14.19
CA GLY A 480 16.67 19.78 14.79
C GLY A 480 17.28 20.91 13.95
N PHE A 481 17.58 20.68 12.68
CA PHE A 481 18.02 21.77 11.79
C PHE A 481 16.85 22.66 11.38
N GLY A 482 17.16 23.95 11.14
CA GLY A 482 16.32 24.82 10.33
C GLY A 482 16.56 24.51 8.85
N VAL A 483 15.50 24.44 8.05
CA VAL A 483 15.61 24.08 6.63
C VAL A 483 14.88 25.12 5.78
N VAL A 484 15.59 25.65 4.79
CA VAL A 484 15.00 26.44 3.71
C VAL A 484 15.14 25.66 2.42
N GLY A 485 14.02 25.28 1.82
CA GLY A 485 13.97 24.66 0.51
C GLY A 485 13.76 25.69 -0.60
N ILE A 486 14.52 25.62 -1.67
CA ILE A 486 14.29 26.41 -2.89
C ILE A 486 14.09 25.51 -4.08
N ASP A 487 13.23 25.93 -5.00
CA ASP A 487 13.02 25.22 -6.27
C ASP A 487 12.90 26.22 -7.42
N GLY A 488 13.44 25.86 -8.59
CA GLY A 488 13.29 26.65 -9.80
C GLY A 488 11.86 26.64 -10.35
N LEU A 489 11.05 25.65 -9.97
CA LEU A 489 9.63 25.63 -10.28
C LEU A 489 8.85 26.56 -9.33
N LYS A 490 7.79 27.15 -9.84
CA LYS A 490 6.84 27.87 -8.99
C LYS A 490 6.12 26.87 -8.10
N ILE A 491 6.13 27.11 -6.80
CA ILE A 491 5.38 26.30 -5.83
C ILE A 491 4.20 27.15 -5.36
N GLU A 492 2.99 26.63 -5.55
CA GLU A 492 1.77 27.24 -5.02
C GLU A 492 1.63 26.90 -3.52
N PRO A 493 1.34 27.87 -2.68
CA PRO A 493 1.14 27.61 -1.26
C PRO A 493 -0.14 26.82 -1.02
N LEU A 494 -0.08 25.88 -0.10
CA LEU A 494 -1.28 25.24 0.45
C LEU A 494 -2.06 26.24 1.32
N HIS A 495 -3.35 25.95 1.54
CA HIS A 495 -4.22 26.82 2.32
C HIS A 495 -3.64 27.09 3.72
N ALA A 496 -3.61 28.36 4.12
CA ALA A 496 -2.94 28.81 5.36
C ALA A 496 -3.49 28.12 6.62
N ALA A 497 -4.80 27.86 6.69
CA ALA A 497 -5.38 27.12 7.81
C ALA A 497 -4.85 25.68 7.93
N LEU A 498 -4.55 25.01 6.81
CA LEU A 498 -4.01 23.64 6.80
C LEU A 498 -2.53 23.60 7.17
N THR A 499 -1.77 24.65 6.82
CA THR A 499 -0.32 24.72 7.08
C THR A 499 0.04 25.41 8.38
N GLY A 500 -0.95 26.02 9.07
CA GLY A 500 -0.65 26.89 10.20
C GLY A 500 0.17 28.12 9.78
N ASN A 501 -0.16 28.72 8.64
CA ASN A 501 0.59 29.84 8.06
C ASN A 501 2.10 29.54 7.93
N GLY A 502 2.41 28.35 7.39
CA GLY A 502 3.79 27.86 7.26
C GLY A 502 4.43 27.55 8.62
N GLY A 503 3.69 26.93 9.51
CA GLY A 503 4.16 26.53 10.85
C GLY A 503 4.32 27.67 11.85
N ARG A 504 3.74 28.85 11.58
CA ARG A 504 3.76 29.99 12.51
C ARG A 504 2.57 30.02 13.47
N ALA A 505 1.50 29.32 13.11
CA ALA A 505 0.31 29.16 13.92
C ALA A 505 -0.05 27.67 13.99
N LEU A 506 -0.94 27.32 14.91
CA LEU A 506 -1.45 25.94 14.98
C LEU A 506 -2.28 25.64 13.72
N PRO A 507 -1.94 24.60 12.96
CA PRO A 507 -2.73 24.21 11.79
C PRO A 507 -4.07 23.61 12.20
N ARG A 508 -5.10 23.80 11.38
CA ARG A 508 -6.35 23.09 11.52
C ARG A 508 -6.12 21.59 11.28
N ALA A 509 -6.60 20.76 12.19
CA ALA A 509 -6.56 19.32 12.03
C ALA A 509 -7.41 18.88 10.83
N VAL A 510 -6.94 17.87 10.10
CA VAL A 510 -7.66 17.21 9.01
C VAL A 510 -8.40 16.01 9.62
N ALA A 511 -9.71 16.15 9.76
CA ALA A 511 -10.53 15.09 10.36
C ALA A 511 -10.81 13.95 9.35
N ASP A 512 -10.95 14.28 8.07
CA ASP A 512 -11.16 13.33 6.98
C ASP A 512 -10.17 13.64 5.84
N VAL A 513 -9.44 12.63 5.39
CA VAL A 513 -8.44 12.79 4.33
C VAL A 513 -9.04 13.34 3.03
N SER A 514 -10.31 13.08 2.76
CA SER A 514 -11.00 13.62 1.59
C SER A 514 -11.03 15.16 1.52
N GLU A 515 -10.82 15.84 2.66
CA GLU A 515 -10.71 17.31 2.71
C GLU A 515 -9.48 17.86 1.97
N ILE A 516 -8.46 17.02 1.79
CA ILE A 516 -7.19 17.39 1.15
C ILE A 516 -6.91 16.61 -0.14
N GLU A 517 -7.83 15.75 -0.55
CA GLU A 517 -7.78 15.06 -1.83
C GLU A 517 -8.51 15.86 -2.93
N ALA A 518 -8.00 15.76 -4.14
CA ALA A 518 -8.61 16.35 -5.33
C ALA A 518 -8.71 15.32 -6.45
N ALA A 519 -9.73 15.44 -7.29
CA ALA A 519 -9.80 14.66 -8.53
C ALA A 519 -8.56 14.96 -9.38
N LEU A 520 -7.88 13.92 -9.88
CA LEU A 520 -6.61 14.08 -10.57
C LEU A 520 -6.68 14.89 -11.87
N ASP A 521 -7.85 14.92 -12.51
CA ASP A 521 -8.16 15.71 -13.69
C ASP A 521 -8.55 17.17 -13.39
N GLU A 522 -8.84 17.49 -12.14
CA GLU A 522 -9.21 18.84 -11.66
C GLU A 522 -8.17 19.45 -10.73
N ARG A 523 -7.22 18.67 -10.26
CA ARG A 523 -6.21 19.06 -9.27
C ARG A 523 -5.43 20.28 -9.75
N VAL A 524 -5.27 21.26 -8.86
CA VAL A 524 -4.32 22.34 -9.06
C VAL A 524 -2.93 21.84 -8.78
N LEU A 525 -2.00 22.07 -9.69
CA LEU A 525 -0.62 21.65 -9.55
C LEU A 525 0.11 22.62 -8.61
N ALA A 526 0.60 22.08 -7.49
CA ALA A 526 1.28 22.88 -6.50
C ALA A 526 2.75 23.18 -6.86
N GLY A 527 3.31 22.47 -7.86
CA GLY A 527 4.71 22.62 -8.27
C GLY A 527 5.73 22.04 -7.28
N PHE A 528 5.27 21.52 -6.15
CA PHE A 528 6.09 20.84 -5.15
C PHE A 528 6.33 19.39 -5.57
N GLY A 529 7.54 18.87 -5.31
CA GLY A 529 7.86 17.44 -5.51
C GLY A 529 8.63 17.11 -6.79
N GLY A 530 8.99 18.10 -7.61
CA GLY A 530 9.81 17.89 -8.80
C GLY A 530 9.24 16.83 -9.74
N VAL A 531 10.01 15.77 -10.03
CA VAL A 531 9.58 14.68 -10.91
C VAL A 531 8.32 13.95 -10.41
N SER A 532 8.06 13.94 -9.12
CA SER A 532 6.80 13.40 -8.56
C SER A 532 5.60 14.21 -9.00
N GLU A 533 5.75 15.52 -9.19
CA GLU A 533 4.67 16.38 -9.67
C GLU A 533 4.43 16.24 -11.18
N TYR A 534 5.48 16.31 -11.99
CA TYR A 534 5.30 16.39 -13.45
C TYR A 534 5.59 15.09 -14.20
N GLY A 535 6.39 14.19 -13.65
CA GLY A 535 6.99 13.08 -14.41
C GLY A 535 6.31 11.72 -14.19
N ILE A 536 5.60 11.54 -13.08
CA ILE A 536 4.88 10.31 -12.76
C ILE A 536 3.40 10.61 -12.84
N THR A 537 2.72 10.16 -13.88
CA THR A 537 1.41 10.72 -14.22
C THR A 537 0.25 9.76 -13.92
N VAL A 538 0.11 8.69 -14.69
CA VAL A 538 -1.12 7.89 -14.71
C VAL A 538 -1.14 6.68 -13.77
N ARG A 539 -0.02 6.34 -13.20
CA ARG A 539 0.18 5.13 -12.40
C ARG A 539 0.32 5.36 -10.91
N TRP A 540 0.45 6.62 -10.49
CA TRP A 540 0.61 7.01 -9.11
C TRP A 540 -0.40 8.10 -8.73
N ASP A 541 -1.01 7.96 -7.55
CA ASP A 541 -1.96 8.94 -7.03
C ASP A 541 -1.24 10.16 -6.49
N LYS A 542 -1.32 11.28 -7.20
CA LYS A 542 -0.66 12.54 -6.82
C LYS A 542 -1.22 13.19 -5.55
N ASN A 543 -2.35 12.73 -5.04
CA ASN A 543 -2.81 13.15 -3.71
C ASN A 543 -1.82 12.76 -2.62
N PHE A 544 -1.04 11.70 -2.80
CA PHE A 544 0.04 11.34 -1.88
C PHE A 544 1.13 12.40 -1.79
N LEU A 545 1.36 13.18 -2.85
CA LEU A 545 2.30 14.29 -2.81
C LEU A 545 1.80 15.43 -1.91
N THR A 546 0.49 15.64 -1.87
CA THR A 546 -0.14 16.61 -0.95
C THR A 546 0.11 16.25 0.52
N LEU A 547 0.09 14.96 0.87
CA LEU A 547 0.41 14.49 2.23
C LEU A 547 1.84 14.90 2.64
N ILE A 548 2.81 14.65 1.77
CA ILE A 548 4.22 15.00 2.02
C ILE A 548 4.40 16.51 2.13
N HIS A 549 3.84 17.25 1.18
CA HIS A 549 3.91 18.71 1.16
C HIS A 549 3.33 19.31 2.44
N LEU A 550 2.15 18.86 2.85
CA LEU A 550 1.47 19.35 4.03
C LEU A 550 2.22 18.99 5.33
N ALA A 551 2.72 17.75 5.43
CA ALA A 551 3.49 17.31 6.59
C ALA A 551 4.76 18.15 6.80
N LEU A 552 5.44 18.56 5.72
CA LEU A 552 6.60 19.45 5.78
C LEU A 552 6.21 20.92 6.02
N ALA A 553 5.21 21.41 5.31
CA ALA A 553 4.79 22.82 5.40
C ALA A 553 4.32 23.22 6.80
N ARG A 554 3.87 22.26 7.62
CA ARG A 554 3.47 22.44 9.02
C ARG A 554 4.63 22.56 10.00
N ARG A 555 5.87 22.23 9.57
CA ARG A 555 7.04 22.28 10.45
C ARG A 555 7.48 23.73 10.67
N ALA A 556 7.55 24.17 11.93
CA ALA A 556 7.87 25.54 12.31
C ALA A 556 9.23 26.02 11.77
N ARG A 557 10.19 25.12 11.60
CA ARG A 557 11.56 25.40 11.11
C ARG A 557 11.75 25.06 9.63
N PHE A 558 10.67 24.84 8.87
CA PHE A 558 10.72 24.66 7.44
C PHE A 558 10.16 25.88 6.70
N ARG A 559 10.92 26.37 5.74
CA ARG A 559 10.48 27.37 4.77
C ARG A 559 10.79 26.91 3.38
N PHE A 560 10.00 27.30 2.41
CA PHE A 560 10.29 26.98 1.02
C PHE A 560 9.89 28.12 0.09
N TYR A 561 10.64 28.24 -1.00
CA TYR A 561 10.45 29.28 -1.99
C TYR A 561 10.51 28.66 -3.39
N GLY A 562 9.39 28.75 -4.13
CA GLY A 562 9.32 28.41 -5.54
C GLY A 562 9.74 29.56 -6.44
N GLY A 563 10.16 29.26 -7.67
CA GLY A 563 10.65 30.22 -8.65
C GLY A 563 12.02 30.80 -8.32
N VAL A 564 12.77 30.17 -7.40
CA VAL A 564 14.12 30.55 -6.99
C VAL A 564 15.12 29.56 -7.59
N ARG A 565 15.88 30.00 -8.58
CA ARG A 565 16.87 29.16 -9.26
C ARG A 565 18.24 29.37 -8.69
N PHE A 566 18.85 28.31 -8.17
CA PHE A 566 20.23 28.32 -7.70
C PHE A 566 21.21 28.44 -8.88
N GLY A 567 22.18 29.32 -8.75
CA GLY A 567 23.08 29.70 -9.86
C GLY A 567 22.50 30.71 -10.83
N GLY A 568 21.34 31.32 -10.49
CA GLY A 568 20.72 32.33 -11.33
C GLY A 568 19.93 33.39 -10.53
N THR A 569 19.07 32.97 -9.61
CA THR A 569 18.35 33.88 -8.70
C THR A 569 19.17 34.16 -7.44
N ILE A 570 19.84 33.11 -6.94
CA ILE A 570 20.81 33.18 -5.84
C ILE A 570 22.02 32.33 -6.21
N GLU A 571 23.20 32.74 -5.76
CA GLU A 571 24.47 32.08 -5.92
C GLU A 571 24.96 31.44 -4.61
N ILE A 572 26.10 30.78 -4.63
CA ILE A 572 26.70 30.14 -3.44
C ILE A 572 27.05 31.19 -2.38
N GLU A 573 27.61 32.30 -2.81
CA GLU A 573 28.02 33.44 -1.96
C GLU A 573 26.81 34.03 -1.24
N ASP A 574 25.69 34.23 -1.96
CA ASP A 574 24.44 34.70 -1.37
C ASP A 574 23.95 33.76 -0.27
N ALA A 575 24.09 32.44 -0.45
CA ALA A 575 23.67 31.48 0.56
C ALA A 575 24.50 31.62 1.86
N TRP A 576 25.80 31.83 1.75
CA TRP A 576 26.66 32.09 2.93
C TRP A 576 26.35 33.44 3.59
N GLU A 577 26.12 34.47 2.81
CA GLU A 577 25.73 35.80 3.32
C GLU A 577 24.37 35.79 4.03
N LEU A 578 23.45 34.92 3.60
CA LEU A 578 22.15 34.65 4.23
C LEU A 578 22.25 33.83 5.53
N GLY A 579 23.45 33.37 5.91
CA GLY A 579 23.73 32.69 7.17
C GLY A 579 23.39 31.20 7.17
N PHE A 580 23.40 30.55 6.01
CA PHE A 580 23.29 29.06 5.97
C PHE A 580 24.59 28.42 6.39
N ASP A 581 24.52 27.35 7.18
CA ASP A 581 25.66 26.54 7.59
C ASP A 581 26.02 25.48 6.55
N HIS A 582 25.01 25.03 5.78
CA HIS A 582 25.18 23.98 4.75
C HIS A 582 24.30 24.26 3.54
N ILE A 583 24.74 23.80 2.37
CA ILE A 583 24.00 23.80 1.13
C ILE A 583 23.89 22.37 0.64
N ALA A 584 22.68 21.86 0.49
CA ALA A 584 22.40 20.51 -0.03
C ALA A 584 21.84 20.61 -1.45
N ILE A 585 22.55 20.07 -2.43
CA ILE A 585 22.17 20.07 -3.85
C ILE A 585 21.32 18.83 -4.15
N ALA A 586 20.02 19.04 -4.38
CA ALA A 586 19.02 17.99 -4.66
C ALA A 586 18.25 18.27 -5.96
N THR A 587 18.93 18.82 -6.97
CA THR A 587 18.32 19.31 -8.23
C THR A 587 17.94 18.21 -9.22
N GLY A 588 18.13 16.95 -8.87
CA GLY A 588 17.88 15.81 -9.75
C GLY A 588 18.89 15.73 -10.91
N ALA A 589 18.56 15.00 -11.97
CA ALA A 589 19.44 14.81 -13.11
C ALA A 589 19.61 16.09 -13.97
N GLY A 590 18.71 17.05 -13.83
CA GLY A 590 18.76 18.36 -14.49
C GLY A 590 18.67 18.32 -16.00
N ARG A 591 19.66 17.74 -16.68
CA ARG A 591 19.72 17.69 -18.14
C ARG A 591 19.22 16.35 -18.69
N PRO A 592 18.14 16.32 -19.47
CA PRO A 592 17.69 15.08 -20.11
C PRO A 592 18.69 14.63 -21.19
N THR A 593 18.84 13.33 -21.34
CA THR A 593 19.68 12.72 -22.37
C THR A 593 19.16 13.10 -23.77
N ILE A 594 20.05 13.55 -24.62
CA ILE A 594 19.76 13.81 -26.03
C ILE A 594 20.09 12.54 -26.81
N VAL A 595 19.07 11.93 -27.44
CA VAL A 595 19.29 10.75 -28.28
C VAL A 595 20.02 11.19 -29.56
N PRO A 596 21.22 10.61 -29.91
CA PRO A 596 22.00 11.02 -31.06
C PRO A 596 21.44 10.44 -32.38
N ILE A 597 20.26 10.93 -32.78
CA ILE A 597 19.63 10.59 -34.05
C ILE A 597 19.68 11.79 -35.02
N LYS A 598 19.66 11.50 -36.30
CA LYS A 598 19.60 12.55 -37.34
C LYS A 598 18.33 13.41 -37.12
N ASN A 599 18.49 14.73 -37.26
CA ASN A 599 17.42 15.71 -37.09
C ASN A 599 16.80 15.78 -35.69
N ASN A 600 17.51 15.40 -34.64
CA ASN A 600 17.02 15.44 -33.25
C ASN A 600 16.62 16.83 -32.73
N LEU A 601 16.95 17.90 -33.46
CA LEU A 601 16.53 19.29 -33.20
C LEU A 601 15.41 19.77 -34.14
N ALA A 602 14.88 18.90 -35.02
CA ALA A 602 13.78 19.28 -35.92
C ALA A 602 12.52 19.67 -35.14
N ARG A 603 11.77 20.60 -35.71
CA ARG A 603 10.50 21.04 -35.12
C ARG A 603 9.53 19.85 -34.94
N GLY A 604 9.02 19.70 -33.72
CA GLY A 604 8.13 18.61 -33.35
C GLY A 604 8.82 17.50 -32.52
N ILE A 605 10.15 17.45 -32.51
CA ILE A 605 10.90 16.57 -31.60
C ILE A 605 11.00 17.25 -30.23
N ARG A 606 10.57 16.53 -29.19
CA ARG A 606 10.61 16.99 -27.79
C ARG A 606 11.19 15.90 -26.91
N LYS A 607 11.82 16.29 -25.84
CA LYS A 607 12.18 15.37 -24.77
C LYS A 607 10.93 15.03 -23.97
N ALA A 608 10.85 13.82 -23.44
CA ALA A 608 9.71 13.38 -22.65
C ALA A 608 9.49 14.30 -21.44
N SER A 609 10.57 14.65 -20.72
CA SER A 609 10.50 15.57 -19.57
C SER A 609 9.92 16.94 -19.95
N ASP A 610 10.36 17.52 -21.07
CA ASP A 610 9.89 18.83 -21.51
C ASP A 610 8.38 18.79 -21.86
N PHE A 611 7.92 17.69 -22.47
CA PHE A 611 6.51 17.49 -22.78
C PHE A 611 5.67 17.34 -21.48
N LEU A 612 6.09 16.45 -20.58
CA LEU A 612 5.38 16.17 -19.34
C LEU A 612 5.34 17.40 -18.42
N MET A 613 6.48 18.11 -18.26
CA MET A 613 6.51 19.37 -17.52
C MET A 613 5.56 20.41 -18.11
N ALA A 614 5.62 20.61 -19.42
CA ALA A 614 4.72 21.56 -20.07
C ALA A 614 3.25 21.17 -19.91
N LEU A 615 2.90 19.89 -20.02
CA LEU A 615 1.55 19.39 -19.84
C LEU A 615 1.04 19.59 -18.41
N GLN A 616 1.82 19.17 -17.45
CA GLN A 616 1.41 19.13 -16.03
C GLN A 616 1.50 20.51 -15.38
N LEU A 617 2.66 21.17 -15.45
CA LEU A 617 2.90 22.42 -14.69
C LEU A 617 2.17 23.64 -15.26
N THR A 618 1.78 23.63 -16.54
CA THR A 618 0.95 24.72 -17.10
C THR A 618 -0.54 24.43 -16.96
N GLY A 619 -0.92 23.28 -16.47
CA GLY A 619 -2.32 22.85 -16.43
C GLY A 619 -2.93 22.63 -17.83
N ALA A 620 -2.11 22.40 -18.87
CA ALA A 620 -2.60 22.25 -20.24
C ALA A 620 -3.60 21.09 -20.40
N PHE A 621 -3.55 20.09 -19.52
CA PHE A 621 -4.49 18.97 -19.48
C PHE A 621 -5.91 19.38 -19.06
N LYS A 622 -6.09 20.50 -18.38
CA LYS A 622 -7.41 21.01 -17.96
C LYS A 622 -8.13 21.67 -19.14
N ARG A 623 -9.43 21.49 -19.22
CA ARG A 623 -10.25 22.07 -20.29
C ARG A 623 -10.30 23.60 -20.26
N ASP A 624 -10.33 24.18 -19.08
CA ASP A 624 -10.43 25.62 -18.83
C ASP A 624 -9.07 26.36 -18.89
N ALA A 625 -7.94 25.64 -18.87
CA ALA A 625 -6.63 26.26 -18.92
C ALA A 625 -6.34 26.90 -20.27
N LEU A 626 -5.75 28.11 -20.25
CA LEU A 626 -5.31 28.81 -21.48
C LEU A 626 -4.20 28.08 -22.21
N ALA A 627 -3.33 27.39 -21.48
CA ALA A 627 -2.23 26.62 -22.06
C ALA A 627 -2.75 25.51 -22.98
N ASN A 628 -2.21 25.46 -24.20
CA ASN A 628 -2.53 24.41 -25.16
C ASN A 628 -1.26 23.95 -25.86
N LEU A 629 -0.84 22.72 -25.63
CA LEU A 629 0.32 22.14 -26.29
C LEU A 629 -0.08 21.67 -27.69
N GLN A 630 0.85 21.78 -28.62
CA GLN A 630 0.64 21.28 -29.97
C GLN A 630 1.14 19.84 -30.10
N VAL A 631 0.22 18.90 -30.17
CA VAL A 631 0.48 17.49 -30.51
C VAL A 631 -0.13 17.23 -31.88
N ARG A 632 0.66 16.61 -32.77
CA ARG A 632 0.23 16.18 -34.10
C ARG A 632 0.34 14.67 -34.19
N LEU A 633 -0.63 14.08 -34.91
CA LEU A 633 -0.63 12.66 -35.18
C LEU A 633 -0.05 12.37 -36.59
N PRO A 634 0.64 11.27 -36.82
CA PRO A 634 1.02 10.27 -35.81
C PRO A 634 2.12 10.77 -34.86
N ALA A 635 2.06 10.40 -33.58
CA ALA A 635 3.10 10.69 -32.60
C ALA A 635 3.91 9.42 -32.29
N LEU A 636 5.23 9.54 -32.31
CA LEU A 636 6.14 8.45 -31.99
C LEU A 636 6.84 8.74 -30.66
N VAL A 637 6.76 7.79 -29.73
CA VAL A 637 7.51 7.82 -28.46
C VAL A 637 8.67 6.84 -28.55
N ILE A 638 9.90 7.34 -28.39
CA ILE A 638 11.12 6.54 -28.46
C ILE A 638 11.54 6.14 -27.03
N GLY A 639 11.55 4.85 -26.74
CA GLY A 639 11.93 4.27 -25.47
C GLY A 639 10.92 3.24 -24.96
N GLY A 640 11.34 2.39 -24.02
CA GLY A 640 10.52 1.32 -23.40
C GLY A 640 10.45 1.40 -21.88
N GLY A 641 11.08 2.41 -21.27
CA GLY A 641 11.03 2.62 -19.81
C GLY A 641 9.78 3.33 -19.33
N LEU A 642 9.65 3.48 -18.02
CA LEU A 642 8.49 4.08 -17.37
C LEU A 642 8.17 5.50 -17.86
N THR A 643 9.19 6.32 -18.11
CA THR A 643 9.01 7.68 -18.66
C THR A 643 8.38 7.65 -20.06
N ALA A 644 8.76 6.68 -20.91
CA ALA A 644 8.16 6.53 -22.22
C ALA A 644 6.69 6.09 -22.14
N ILE A 645 6.38 5.20 -21.20
CA ILE A 645 4.99 4.77 -20.93
C ILE A 645 4.15 5.95 -20.44
N ASP A 646 4.66 6.70 -19.44
CA ASP A 646 3.99 7.92 -18.95
C ASP A 646 3.74 8.89 -20.11
N THR A 647 4.75 9.15 -20.95
CA THR A 647 4.62 10.06 -22.11
C THR A 647 3.57 9.58 -23.11
N ALA A 648 3.58 8.30 -23.47
CA ALA A 648 2.63 7.74 -24.42
C ALA A 648 1.19 7.80 -23.91
N THR A 649 0.97 7.44 -22.65
CA THR A 649 -0.35 7.46 -22.03
C THR A 649 -0.88 8.88 -21.86
N GLU A 650 -0.03 9.85 -21.53
CA GLU A 650 -0.40 11.27 -21.47
C GLU A 650 -0.75 11.83 -22.85
N LEU A 651 -0.08 11.41 -23.90
CA LEU A 651 -0.45 11.80 -25.28
C LEU A 651 -1.87 11.32 -25.63
N PHE A 652 -2.24 10.09 -25.25
CA PHE A 652 -3.59 9.57 -25.45
C PHE A 652 -4.65 10.37 -24.69
N ALA A 653 -4.36 10.74 -23.44
CA ALA A 653 -5.30 11.52 -22.63
C ALA A 653 -5.42 12.97 -23.11
N TYR A 654 -4.30 13.57 -23.51
CA TYR A 654 -4.25 15.01 -23.82
C TYR A 654 -4.76 15.35 -25.23
N TYR A 655 -4.52 14.52 -26.23
CA TYR A 655 -4.88 14.85 -27.62
C TYR A 655 -6.37 15.19 -27.78
N PRO A 656 -7.33 14.43 -27.21
CA PRO A 656 -8.75 14.83 -27.25
C PRO A 656 -9.00 16.20 -26.61
N VAL A 657 -8.40 16.50 -25.46
CA VAL A 657 -8.53 17.80 -24.78
C VAL A 657 -8.00 18.94 -25.66
N GLN A 658 -6.85 18.74 -26.32
CA GLN A 658 -6.30 19.68 -27.27
C GLN A 658 -7.30 20.00 -28.38
N VAL A 659 -7.92 18.97 -29.00
CA VAL A 659 -8.88 19.12 -30.09
C VAL A 659 -10.13 19.86 -29.61
N GLU A 660 -10.69 19.47 -28.46
CA GLU A 660 -11.84 20.15 -27.87
C GLU A 660 -11.56 21.63 -27.59
N LYS A 661 -10.39 21.96 -27.02
CA LYS A 661 -9.99 23.35 -26.79
C LYS A 661 -9.82 24.15 -28.07
N MET A 662 -9.25 23.55 -29.10
CA MET A 662 -9.11 24.23 -30.40
C MET A 662 -10.45 24.44 -31.10
N LEU A 663 -11.40 23.53 -30.93
CA LEU A 663 -12.74 23.66 -31.47
C LEU A 663 -13.56 24.74 -30.73
N ALA A 664 -13.39 24.83 -29.41
CA ALA A 664 -14.11 25.79 -28.58
C ALA A 664 -13.61 27.24 -28.75
N ARG A 665 -12.38 27.46 -29.19
CA ARG A 665 -11.72 28.76 -29.40
C ARG A 665 -11.77 29.19 -30.84
#